data_5ba598c2686ec92bfeb52c6b37b31251
#
_entry.id   5ba598c2686ec92bfeb52c6b37b31251
#
_cell.length_a   1.000
_cell.length_b   1.000
_cell.length_c   1.000
_cell.angle_alpha   90.00
_cell.angle_beta   90.00
_cell.angle_gamma   90.00
#
_symmetry.space_group_name_H-M   'P 1'
#
loop_
_entity.id
_entity.type
_entity.pdbx_description
1 polymer ?
#
loop_
_entity_poly.entity_id
_entity_poly.type
_entity_poly.pdbx_seq_one_letter_code
_entity_poly.pdbx_strand_id
1 'polypeptide(L)'
;MMANEKITDLCIGIDLGTTNSVLATVNQKPNGDLVSSVVDLKRAVDVYTCNGQVKPQFEKRSTLPSCIYYNEDKGYYPVVGNFAKDRYAVRPHLTVKSIKSHMGEKDISHLGYADELPDKTPAEISARILQHMLKEASGIFHHQIQDAVITVPANFDSIMVKATRDAAALAGIKVVNDDGTERPIILEEPKAVLYDFINKAANGEISNYILDLSTKKNVMVFDLGGGTLDITLHEVRRREDNPEIIKVDDIAINRYTLLGGDNFDQALAEKMYDNFLLQYANKEDIVRKLKKDKKAIMSQLLVYAENLKLDLSTSVENGGIGSSDNDGWGWDDEGQDGFDVGGNVGSTGYSYDDHFTQEDLETVFRPFMGENLSLKDYKNIENIGVLENTNNIVYPILDVLHKASKKLGTDEVQVDGVILNGGMSKFYMVKDRLKELFGFPPIEAMDPDLAVARGAAVYHYYLKKTRYAISDDMRTVGVDSSEPLPASAKAAAKPQQSAGTSYGIRRNLPEQKPVPQRVEWGRNIINESLYLGMSNNTRDEIIAAGTELPYSSSLLTGFQLQPCAKGGRIDVPIQIRNIDGKTFRTIASGQINFSQKYPNGSYVVLKVDVSSSKIITLQAWTCGKPDGECVIENGICKIEISDNEKLRQKKKLVQESGNKMHPVSALNSLRNVLMQKKKQRWSRDSQKEKSAIARQLATQIVNCSNPEDFADPIIKGIYDYNSCEEYRCRLFTIGRKLSVYWTDREKNRLSDAALEVLVADVEGLNLDLSRGGEIISTKVQAIYALAVCGTANQISRLKSLRNKPGYVNSCLYAYGMAHVDIPWLVDQLARDCDILLKGHGKRNVQNSAHAVGLAFRDYSCYDKNEEKLRNSAANWLLKALQASDISNTETFCCIIALGLVCDQRRDNKLTVANMEEAENVLTHIERYVYMQDAEIARKCADIALKLIGGEQLNQLEEQFLLKKLEIAD
;
A
#
# COMPACT_ATOMS: atom_id res chain seq x y z
N MET A 1 -41.95 -11.06 18.67
CA MET A 1 -42.36 -10.57 17.34
C MET A 1 -42.02 -9.10 17.27
N MET A 2 -40.83 -8.78 16.86
CA MET A 2 -40.45 -7.40 16.56
C MET A 2 -40.84 -7.13 15.11
N ALA A 3 -41.56 -6.03 14.92
CA ALA A 3 -42.14 -5.64 13.64
C ALA A 3 -41.02 -5.39 12.60
N ASN A 4 -41.29 -5.83 11.38
CA ASN A 4 -40.53 -5.49 10.17
C ASN A 4 -40.47 -3.97 9.98
N GLU A 5 -39.58 -3.29 10.64
CA GLU A 5 -39.12 -1.96 10.21
C GLU A 5 -38.31 -2.11 8.94
N LYS A 6 -38.62 -1.28 7.97
CA LYS A 6 -37.96 -1.26 6.66
C LYS A 6 -36.46 -1.01 6.87
N ILE A 7 -35.65 -2.05 6.66
CA ILE A 7 -34.19 -2.11 6.81
C ILE A 7 -33.43 -1.23 5.77
N THR A 8 -34.10 -0.28 5.14
CA THR A 8 -33.53 0.62 4.14
C THR A 8 -32.59 1.71 4.73
N ASP A 9 -32.53 1.84 6.07
CA ASP A 9 -31.84 2.94 6.74
C ASP A 9 -30.63 2.51 7.59
N LEU A 10 -30.11 1.28 7.39
CA LEU A 10 -28.94 0.80 8.13
C LEU A 10 -27.71 1.67 7.82
N CYS A 11 -27.15 2.32 8.82
CA CYS A 11 -25.97 3.15 8.71
C CYS A 11 -24.76 2.44 9.35
N ILE A 12 -23.77 2.09 8.57
CA ILE A 12 -22.61 1.30 8.99
C ILE A 12 -21.35 2.14 8.92
N GLY A 13 -20.61 2.18 10.02
CA GLY A 13 -19.26 2.68 10.09
C GLY A 13 -18.28 1.53 10.35
N ILE A 14 -17.17 1.51 9.64
CA ILE A 14 -16.12 0.50 9.78
C ILE A 14 -14.80 1.20 10.05
N ASP A 15 -14.22 0.91 11.18
CA ASP A 15 -12.80 1.16 11.42
C ASP A 15 -12.01 -0.06 10.94
N LEU A 16 -11.29 0.11 9.84
CA LEU A 16 -10.34 -0.89 9.35
C LEU A 16 -8.98 -0.63 9.99
N GLY A 17 -8.79 -1.07 11.22
CA GLY A 17 -7.58 -0.79 12.01
C GLY A 17 -6.39 -1.65 11.62
N THR A 18 -5.18 -1.22 12.01
CA THR A 18 -3.93 -1.97 11.79
C THR A 18 -3.92 -3.26 12.61
N THR A 19 -4.28 -3.18 13.88
CA THR A 19 -4.30 -4.31 14.82
C THR A 19 -5.69 -4.92 14.95
N ASN A 20 -6.70 -4.10 15.16
CA ASN A 20 -8.09 -4.52 15.31
C ASN A 20 -9.00 -3.70 14.40
N SER A 21 -10.03 -4.34 13.87
CA SER A 21 -11.09 -3.70 13.10
C SER A 21 -12.41 -3.74 13.86
N VAL A 22 -13.21 -2.68 13.71
CA VAL A 22 -14.47 -2.49 14.43
C VAL A 22 -15.58 -2.11 13.46
N LEU A 23 -16.77 -2.63 13.68
CA LEU A 23 -17.97 -2.26 12.94
C LEU A 23 -19.02 -1.69 13.89
N ALA A 24 -19.58 -0.53 13.55
CA ALA A 24 -20.62 0.12 14.31
C ALA A 24 -21.82 0.48 13.46
N THR A 25 -22.94 0.66 14.13
CA THR A 25 -24.17 1.17 13.54
C THR A 25 -24.73 2.30 14.40
N VAL A 26 -25.64 3.09 13.85
CA VAL A 26 -26.30 4.16 14.55
C VAL A 26 -27.80 4.10 14.36
N ASN A 27 -28.54 4.34 15.43
CA ASN A 27 -29.99 4.43 15.46
C ASN A 27 -30.44 5.76 16.03
N GLN A 28 -31.53 6.31 15.49
CA GLN A 28 -32.17 7.51 16.04
C GLN A 28 -33.22 7.11 17.07
N LYS A 29 -33.13 7.67 18.29
CA LYS A 29 -34.17 7.56 19.30
C LYS A 29 -35.38 8.45 18.96
N PRO A 30 -36.55 8.17 19.56
CA PRO A 30 -37.76 8.99 19.36
C PRO A 30 -37.56 10.48 19.76
N ASN A 31 -36.66 10.76 20.69
CA ASN A 31 -36.33 12.14 21.11
C ASN A 31 -35.37 12.85 20.13
N GLY A 32 -34.92 12.17 19.09
CA GLY A 32 -34.00 12.71 18.09
C GLY A 32 -32.53 12.41 18.34
N ASP A 33 -32.15 11.86 19.49
CA ASP A 33 -30.74 11.52 19.78
C ASP A 33 -30.25 10.38 18.90
N LEU A 34 -29.00 10.51 18.45
CA LEU A 34 -28.33 9.45 17.72
C LEU A 34 -27.54 8.58 18.70
N VAL A 35 -27.88 7.30 18.75
CA VAL A 35 -27.17 6.33 19.56
C VAL A 35 -26.36 5.41 18.64
N SER A 36 -25.05 5.57 18.68
CA SER A 36 -24.11 4.68 18.01
C SER A 36 -23.84 3.47 18.88
N SER A 37 -23.77 2.29 18.27
CA SER A 37 -23.45 1.04 18.96
C SER A 37 -22.52 0.19 18.10
N VAL A 38 -21.58 -0.46 18.78
CA VAL A 38 -20.67 -1.39 18.11
C VAL A 38 -21.36 -2.74 17.92
N VAL A 39 -21.04 -3.39 16.82
CA VAL A 39 -21.62 -4.69 16.45
C VAL A 39 -20.64 -5.79 16.85
N ASP A 40 -21.10 -6.69 17.70
CA ASP A 40 -20.32 -7.85 18.10
C ASP A 40 -20.21 -8.87 16.96
N LEU A 41 -19.03 -9.00 16.40
CA LEU A 41 -18.72 -9.93 15.31
C LEU A 41 -18.25 -11.26 15.88
N LYS A 42 -18.54 -12.36 15.16
CA LYS A 42 -18.02 -13.67 15.50
C LYS A 42 -16.54 -13.74 15.17
N ARG A 43 -15.77 -14.29 16.10
CA ARG A 43 -14.37 -14.61 15.89
C ARG A 43 -14.07 -16.02 16.37
N ALA A 44 -13.21 -16.73 15.64
CA ALA A 44 -12.76 -18.05 16.03
C ALA A 44 -11.72 -17.95 17.14
N VAL A 45 -11.87 -18.73 18.18
CA VAL A 45 -10.87 -18.92 19.23
C VAL A 45 -10.50 -20.39 19.32
N ASP A 46 -9.25 -20.68 19.60
CA ASP A 46 -8.79 -22.05 19.81
C ASP A 46 -9.26 -22.55 21.19
N VAL A 47 -9.96 -23.66 21.21
CA VAL A 47 -10.33 -24.35 22.45
C VAL A 47 -9.70 -25.73 22.46
N TYR A 48 -8.86 -25.99 23.47
CA TYR A 48 -8.28 -27.30 23.67
C TYR A 48 -9.32 -28.24 24.30
N THR A 49 -9.58 -29.35 23.63
CA THR A 49 -10.44 -30.40 24.15
C THR A 49 -9.65 -31.30 25.11
N CYS A 50 -10.35 -32.03 25.97
CA CYS A 50 -9.73 -32.98 26.94
C CYS A 50 -8.77 -34.01 26.29
N ASN A 51 -8.88 -34.22 24.99
CA ASN A 51 -8.04 -35.10 24.20
C ASN A 51 -6.86 -34.41 23.53
N GLY A 52 -6.57 -33.15 23.86
CA GLY A 52 -5.49 -32.36 23.24
C GLY A 52 -5.78 -31.93 21.79
N GLN A 53 -6.98 -32.18 21.27
CA GLN A 53 -7.36 -31.67 19.93
C GLN A 53 -7.82 -30.22 20.03
N VAL A 54 -7.28 -29.38 19.16
CA VAL A 54 -7.71 -27.98 19.05
C VAL A 54 -8.97 -27.94 18.19
N LYS A 55 -10.07 -27.42 18.76
CA LYS A 55 -11.29 -27.13 18.00
C LYS A 55 -11.56 -25.65 18.04
N PRO A 56 -11.77 -25.00 16.88
CA PRO A 56 -12.17 -23.61 16.86
C PRO A 56 -13.56 -23.46 17.48
N GLN A 57 -13.68 -22.64 18.51
CA GLN A 57 -14.92 -22.17 19.07
C GLN A 57 -15.14 -20.73 18.63
N PHE A 58 -16.38 -20.30 18.50
CA PHE A 58 -16.68 -18.92 18.13
C PHE A 58 -17.18 -18.13 19.34
N GLU A 59 -16.57 -16.98 19.57
CA GLU A 59 -17.09 -15.98 20.49
C GLU A 59 -17.48 -14.71 19.73
N LYS A 60 -18.30 -13.89 20.37
CA LYS A 60 -18.69 -12.58 19.85
C LYS A 60 -17.94 -11.48 20.62
N ARG A 61 -17.35 -10.58 19.90
CA ARG A 61 -16.59 -9.45 20.46
C ARG A 61 -16.77 -8.21 19.58
N SER A 62 -16.65 -7.06 20.21
CA SER A 62 -16.73 -5.75 19.55
C SER A 62 -15.53 -5.44 18.67
N THR A 63 -14.38 -6.06 18.92
CA THR A 63 -13.15 -5.90 18.14
C THR A 63 -12.79 -7.18 17.41
N LEU A 64 -12.38 -7.08 16.16
CA LEU A 64 -11.90 -8.19 15.34
C LEU A 64 -10.41 -7.98 15.04
N PRO A 65 -9.48 -8.86 15.43
CA PRO A 65 -8.09 -8.76 15.04
C PRO A 65 -7.94 -8.68 13.50
N SER A 66 -7.22 -7.67 13.03
CA SER A 66 -6.93 -7.45 11.60
C SER A 66 -5.81 -8.39 11.14
N CYS A 67 -6.04 -9.69 11.34
CA CYS A 67 -5.08 -10.75 11.08
C CYS A 67 -5.74 -11.83 10.22
N ILE A 68 -5.00 -12.35 9.24
CA ILE A 68 -5.48 -13.37 8.31
C ILE A 68 -4.50 -14.53 8.27
N TYR A 69 -4.97 -15.72 8.55
CA TYR A 69 -4.24 -16.96 8.33
C TYR A 69 -4.73 -17.66 7.07
N TYR A 70 -3.81 -17.97 6.18
CA TYR A 70 -4.10 -18.73 4.96
C TYR A 70 -3.86 -20.22 5.23
N ASN A 71 -4.95 -20.97 5.36
CA ASN A 71 -4.90 -22.38 5.74
C ASN A 71 -4.44 -23.25 4.56
N GLU A 72 -3.19 -23.72 4.61
CA GLU A 72 -2.58 -24.56 3.57
C GLU A 72 -3.32 -25.88 3.35
N ASP A 73 -3.85 -26.51 4.43
CA ASP A 73 -4.60 -27.76 4.37
C ASP A 73 -5.95 -27.60 3.63
N LYS A 74 -6.41 -26.37 3.46
CA LYS A 74 -7.67 -26.02 2.78
C LYS A 74 -7.43 -25.17 1.53
N GLY A 75 -6.30 -25.34 0.86
CA GLY A 75 -5.98 -24.62 -0.37
C GLY A 75 -5.80 -23.12 -0.15
N TYR A 76 -5.14 -22.75 0.94
CA TYR A 76 -4.90 -21.35 1.34
C TYR A 76 -6.17 -20.53 1.58
N TYR A 77 -7.23 -21.19 2.09
CA TYR A 77 -8.45 -20.48 2.45
C TYR A 77 -8.20 -19.47 3.58
N PRO A 78 -8.59 -18.17 3.39
CA PRO A 78 -8.34 -17.14 4.40
C PRO A 78 -9.26 -17.28 5.62
N VAL A 79 -8.66 -17.26 6.80
CA VAL A 79 -9.34 -17.25 8.10
C VAL A 79 -8.96 -15.96 8.82
N VAL A 80 -9.95 -15.16 9.20
CA VAL A 80 -9.75 -13.81 9.80
C VAL A 80 -9.98 -13.86 11.31
N GLY A 81 -9.26 -13.04 12.05
CA GLY A 81 -9.50 -12.77 13.47
C GLY A 81 -8.58 -13.54 14.41
N ASN A 82 -9.04 -13.87 15.61
CA ASN A 82 -8.21 -14.43 16.69
C ASN A 82 -7.50 -15.72 16.31
N PHE A 83 -8.19 -16.63 15.66
CA PHE A 83 -7.58 -17.87 15.19
C PHE A 83 -6.34 -17.58 14.31
N ALA A 84 -6.43 -16.56 13.46
CA ALA A 84 -5.30 -16.12 12.64
C ALA A 84 -4.20 -15.51 13.52
N LYS A 85 -4.56 -14.67 14.50
CA LYS A 85 -3.60 -14.07 15.43
C LYS A 85 -2.80 -15.13 16.17
N ASP A 86 -3.46 -16.18 16.67
CA ASP A 86 -2.82 -17.28 17.40
C ASP A 86 -1.88 -18.12 16.50
N ARG A 87 -2.20 -18.20 15.21
CA ARG A 87 -1.33 -18.89 14.22
C ARG A 87 -0.07 -18.12 13.87
N TYR A 88 -0.01 -16.82 14.11
CA TYR A 88 1.15 -16.00 13.78
C TYR A 88 2.43 -16.52 14.47
N ALA A 89 2.37 -16.92 15.72
CA ALA A 89 3.52 -17.45 16.44
C ALA A 89 4.07 -18.78 15.84
N VAL A 90 3.19 -19.58 15.21
CA VAL A 90 3.53 -20.94 14.72
C VAL A 90 3.71 -20.95 13.19
N ARG A 91 2.97 -20.14 12.45
CA ARG A 91 2.93 -20.07 10.98
C ARG A 91 3.05 -18.63 10.49
N PRO A 92 4.11 -17.88 10.83
CA PRO A 92 4.23 -16.46 10.49
C PRO A 92 4.28 -16.20 8.98
N HIS A 93 4.74 -17.15 8.16
CA HIS A 93 4.80 -17.02 6.71
C HIS A 93 3.44 -17.21 6.02
N LEU A 94 2.46 -17.78 6.71
CA LEU A 94 1.07 -17.97 6.24
C LEU A 94 0.08 -17.03 6.92
N THR A 95 0.56 -16.19 7.85
CA THR A 95 -0.29 -15.32 8.64
C THR A 95 0.08 -13.86 8.43
N VAL A 96 -0.84 -13.10 7.85
CA VAL A 96 -0.65 -11.67 7.58
C VAL A 96 -1.28 -10.86 8.70
N LYS A 97 -0.50 -9.94 9.28
CA LYS A 97 -0.96 -8.93 10.25
C LYS A 97 -0.51 -7.53 9.84
N SER A 98 -1.11 -6.51 10.45
CA SER A 98 -0.73 -5.09 10.27
C SER A 98 -0.74 -4.60 8.81
N ILE A 99 -1.59 -5.21 7.97
CA ILE A 99 -1.58 -4.94 6.52
C ILE A 99 -1.96 -3.50 6.16
N LYS A 100 -2.71 -2.80 7.01
CA LYS A 100 -3.09 -1.39 6.81
C LYS A 100 -1.87 -0.47 6.69
N SER A 101 -0.79 -0.77 7.42
CA SER A 101 0.47 0.00 7.35
C SER A 101 1.16 -0.10 5.98
N HIS A 102 0.75 -1.05 5.15
CA HIS A 102 1.28 -1.31 3.81
C HIS A 102 0.34 -0.85 2.69
N MET A 103 -0.75 -0.14 3.04
CA MET A 103 -1.69 0.35 2.03
C MET A 103 -0.99 1.22 0.98
N GLY A 104 -1.36 1.04 -0.28
CA GLY A 104 -0.72 1.72 -1.41
C GLY A 104 0.53 1.04 -1.94
N GLU A 105 1.08 0.02 -1.26
CA GLU A 105 2.17 -0.79 -1.80
C GLU A 105 1.67 -1.71 -2.93
N LYS A 106 2.56 -1.98 -3.89
CA LYS A 106 2.23 -2.79 -5.06
C LYS A 106 1.90 -4.24 -4.68
N ASP A 107 2.68 -4.83 -3.78
CA ASP A 107 2.54 -6.22 -3.33
C ASP A 107 3.20 -6.44 -1.97
N ILE A 108 2.94 -7.60 -1.37
CA ILE A 108 3.50 -8.02 -0.08
C ILE A 108 4.70 -8.97 -0.19
N SER A 109 5.26 -9.18 -1.38
CA SER A 109 6.33 -10.16 -1.62
C SER A 109 7.58 -9.93 -0.79
N HIS A 110 7.86 -8.68 -0.44
CA HIS A 110 9.00 -8.27 0.38
C HIS A 110 8.81 -8.49 1.87
N LEU A 111 7.58 -8.74 2.34
CA LEU A 111 7.28 -8.94 3.76
C LEU A 111 7.61 -10.37 4.24
N GLY A 112 8.04 -11.24 3.33
CA GLY A 112 8.49 -12.60 3.66
C GLY A 112 7.36 -13.58 3.97
N TYR A 113 6.16 -13.29 3.47
CA TYR A 113 5.06 -14.26 3.43
C TYR A 113 5.28 -15.30 2.32
N ALA A 114 4.53 -16.41 2.39
CA ALA A 114 4.64 -17.48 1.42
C ALA A 114 4.22 -17.01 0.02
N ASP A 115 4.95 -17.46 -1.00
CA ASP A 115 4.67 -17.10 -2.40
C ASP A 115 3.35 -17.72 -2.91
N GLU A 116 2.84 -18.73 -2.24
CA GLU A 116 1.61 -19.44 -2.58
C GLU A 116 0.34 -18.70 -2.11
N LEU A 117 0.45 -17.65 -1.28
CA LEU A 117 -0.72 -16.91 -0.83
C LEU A 117 -1.54 -16.41 -2.02
N PRO A 118 -2.87 -16.58 -2.03
CA PRO A 118 -3.71 -16.15 -3.14
C PRO A 118 -3.79 -14.62 -3.26
N ASP A 119 -3.81 -13.93 -2.13
CA ASP A 119 -3.88 -12.48 -2.07
C ASP A 119 -2.47 -11.89 -2.01
N LYS A 120 -2.16 -10.97 -2.90
CA LYS A 120 -0.79 -10.44 -3.09
C LYS A 120 -0.64 -8.98 -2.73
N THR A 121 -1.74 -8.25 -2.66
CA THR A 121 -1.73 -6.82 -2.40
C THR A 121 -2.36 -6.48 -1.05
N PRO A 122 -1.95 -5.38 -0.41
CA PRO A 122 -2.60 -4.93 0.81
C PRO A 122 -4.11 -4.70 0.65
N ALA A 123 -4.54 -4.24 -0.53
CA ALA A 123 -5.96 -4.04 -0.82
C ALA A 123 -6.73 -5.37 -0.86
N GLU A 124 -6.21 -6.42 -1.52
CA GLU A 124 -6.83 -7.76 -1.54
C GLU A 124 -6.95 -8.34 -0.13
N ILE A 125 -5.88 -8.26 0.65
CA ILE A 125 -5.84 -8.77 2.02
C ILE A 125 -6.82 -8.00 2.91
N SER A 126 -6.82 -6.66 2.83
CA SER A 126 -7.78 -5.83 3.56
C SER A 126 -9.22 -6.12 3.16
N ALA A 127 -9.46 -6.42 1.88
CA ALA A 127 -10.77 -6.84 1.40
C ALA A 127 -11.27 -8.13 2.09
N ARG A 128 -10.38 -9.08 2.43
CA ARG A 128 -10.78 -10.29 3.19
C ARG A 128 -11.28 -9.96 4.58
N ILE A 129 -10.63 -9.00 5.27
CA ILE A 129 -11.09 -8.53 6.59
C ILE A 129 -12.48 -7.90 6.45
N LEU A 130 -12.63 -6.98 5.50
CA LEU A 130 -13.92 -6.33 5.23
C LEU A 130 -15.01 -7.34 4.85
N GLN A 131 -14.72 -8.30 3.97
CA GLN A 131 -15.65 -9.36 3.57
C GLN A 131 -16.13 -10.17 4.79
N HIS A 132 -15.22 -10.52 5.70
CA HIS A 132 -15.58 -11.22 6.92
C HIS A 132 -16.53 -10.37 7.79
N MET A 133 -16.18 -9.11 8.04
CA MET A 133 -16.98 -8.18 8.84
C MET A 133 -18.38 -7.98 8.24
N LEU A 134 -18.45 -7.71 6.94
CA LEU A 134 -19.72 -7.49 6.23
C LEU A 134 -20.59 -8.73 6.20
N LYS A 135 -20.01 -9.91 6.03
CA LYS A 135 -20.72 -11.19 6.05
C LYS A 135 -21.35 -11.45 7.41
N GLU A 136 -20.59 -11.31 8.50
CA GLU A 136 -21.07 -11.49 9.86
C GLU A 136 -22.16 -10.47 10.20
N ALA A 137 -21.92 -9.19 9.92
CA ALA A 137 -22.90 -8.13 10.13
C ALA A 137 -24.18 -8.33 9.29
N SER A 138 -24.03 -8.73 8.01
CA SER A 138 -25.19 -9.06 7.16
C SER A 138 -26.03 -10.21 7.74
N GLY A 139 -25.39 -11.18 8.38
CA GLY A 139 -26.07 -12.25 9.10
C GLY A 139 -26.81 -11.75 10.34
N ILE A 140 -26.26 -10.81 11.08
CA ILE A 140 -26.86 -10.21 12.28
C ILE A 140 -28.07 -9.35 11.91
N PHE A 141 -27.96 -8.53 10.86
CA PHE A 141 -29.01 -7.61 10.43
C PHE A 141 -30.01 -8.25 9.44
N HIS A 142 -29.80 -9.50 9.05
CA HIS A 142 -30.59 -10.22 8.04
C HIS A 142 -30.76 -9.42 6.73
N HIS A 143 -29.70 -8.63 6.37
CA HIS A 143 -29.67 -7.78 5.20
C HIS A 143 -28.27 -7.74 4.63
N GLN A 144 -28.14 -7.83 3.30
CA GLN A 144 -26.83 -7.70 2.64
C GLN A 144 -26.32 -6.26 2.70
N ILE A 145 -25.22 -6.05 3.39
CA ILE A 145 -24.59 -4.73 3.54
C ILE A 145 -23.70 -4.46 2.32
N GLN A 146 -24.08 -3.44 1.55
CA GLN A 146 -23.32 -2.94 0.39
C GLN A 146 -23.00 -1.44 0.50
N ASP A 147 -23.36 -0.82 1.63
CA ASP A 147 -23.20 0.60 1.88
C ASP A 147 -22.64 0.80 3.29
N ALA A 148 -21.46 1.36 3.37
CA ALA A 148 -20.74 1.60 4.62
C ALA A 148 -19.74 2.74 4.44
N VAL A 149 -19.38 3.42 5.52
CA VAL A 149 -18.25 4.34 5.60
C VAL A 149 -17.08 3.61 6.24
N ILE A 150 -15.93 3.69 5.60
CA ILE A 150 -14.67 3.11 6.09
C ILE A 150 -13.73 4.24 6.47
N THR A 151 -13.02 4.09 7.58
CA THR A 151 -12.09 5.10 8.03
C THR A 151 -10.67 4.86 7.53
N VAL A 152 -9.95 5.97 7.36
CA VAL A 152 -8.53 5.99 6.98
C VAL A 152 -7.80 7.01 7.86
N PRO A 153 -6.49 6.82 8.12
CA PRO A 153 -5.67 7.84 8.74
C PRO A 153 -5.72 9.16 7.97
N ALA A 154 -5.72 10.29 8.65
CA ALA A 154 -5.80 11.61 8.01
C ALA A 154 -4.57 11.92 7.14
N ASN A 155 -3.43 11.33 7.48
CA ASN A 155 -2.18 11.47 6.75
C ASN A 155 -2.00 10.49 5.57
N PHE A 156 -3.02 9.66 5.26
CA PHE A 156 -3.01 8.86 4.04
C PHE A 156 -2.96 9.75 2.80
N ASP A 157 -2.07 9.41 1.89
CA ASP A 157 -2.02 10.03 0.57
C ASP A 157 -3.11 9.49 -0.37
N SER A 158 -3.21 10.09 -1.55
CA SER A 158 -4.25 9.72 -2.53
C SER A 158 -4.19 8.24 -2.95
N ILE A 159 -3.04 7.62 -2.87
CA ILE A 159 -2.82 6.24 -3.28
C ILE A 159 -3.28 5.27 -2.20
N MET A 160 -2.95 5.57 -0.94
CA MET A 160 -3.40 4.81 0.21
C MET A 160 -4.93 4.86 0.33
N VAL A 161 -5.52 6.06 0.12
CA VAL A 161 -6.97 6.25 0.08
C VAL A 161 -7.59 5.44 -1.07
N LYS A 162 -7.00 5.50 -2.27
CA LYS A 162 -7.46 4.69 -3.40
C LYS A 162 -7.38 3.20 -3.10
N ALA A 163 -6.28 2.71 -2.55
CA ALA A 163 -6.13 1.29 -2.19
C ALA A 163 -7.19 0.84 -1.16
N THR A 164 -7.57 1.72 -0.22
CA THR A 164 -8.67 1.44 0.72
C THR A 164 -10.02 1.39 0.01
N ARG A 165 -10.27 2.27 -0.97
CA ARG A 165 -11.47 2.20 -1.81
C ARG A 165 -11.52 0.93 -2.65
N ASP A 166 -10.37 0.52 -3.22
CA ASP A 166 -10.25 -0.73 -3.98
C ASP A 166 -10.56 -1.95 -3.07
N ALA A 167 -10.05 -1.96 -1.83
CA ALA A 167 -10.38 -2.98 -0.85
C ALA A 167 -11.88 -3.01 -0.53
N ALA A 168 -12.52 -1.85 -0.39
CA ALA A 168 -13.96 -1.73 -0.17
C ALA A 168 -14.76 -2.30 -1.35
N ALA A 169 -14.38 -1.96 -2.58
CA ALA A 169 -15.01 -2.49 -3.79
C ALA A 169 -14.87 -4.01 -3.88
N LEU A 170 -13.67 -4.55 -3.64
CA LEU A 170 -13.41 -5.99 -3.60
C LEU A 170 -14.21 -6.70 -2.50
N ALA A 171 -14.51 -6.00 -1.41
CA ALA A 171 -15.37 -6.52 -0.34
C ALA A 171 -16.87 -6.47 -0.67
N GLY A 172 -17.27 -5.83 -1.75
CA GLY A 172 -18.66 -5.71 -2.19
C GLY A 172 -19.37 -4.43 -1.74
N ILE A 173 -18.64 -3.43 -1.23
CA ILE A 173 -19.18 -2.10 -0.93
C ILE A 173 -19.27 -1.29 -2.23
N LYS A 174 -20.39 -0.60 -2.44
CA LYS A 174 -20.58 0.31 -3.57
C LYS A 174 -19.71 1.54 -3.41
N VAL A 175 -18.72 1.70 -4.28
CA VAL A 175 -17.76 2.82 -4.26
C VAL A 175 -18.13 3.94 -5.24
N VAL A 176 -19.01 3.66 -6.17
CA VAL A 176 -19.55 4.63 -7.14
C VAL A 176 -21.07 4.66 -7.07
N ASN A 177 -21.64 5.78 -7.45
CA ASN A 177 -23.09 5.94 -7.65
C ASN A 177 -23.50 5.39 -9.01
N ASP A 178 -24.79 5.27 -9.23
CA ASP A 178 -25.35 4.78 -10.49
C ASP A 178 -25.06 5.70 -11.70
N ASP A 179 -24.70 6.97 -11.44
CA ASP A 179 -24.26 7.96 -12.43
C ASP A 179 -22.74 7.95 -12.68
N GLY A 180 -22.01 7.03 -12.06
CA GLY A 180 -20.55 6.91 -12.15
C GLY A 180 -19.76 7.87 -11.25
N THR A 181 -20.41 8.74 -10.48
CA THR A 181 -19.72 9.62 -9.53
C THR A 181 -19.23 8.85 -8.30
N GLU A 182 -18.18 9.35 -7.65
CA GLU A 182 -17.65 8.73 -6.44
C GLU A 182 -18.64 8.80 -5.28
N ARG A 183 -18.78 7.69 -4.55
CA ARG A 183 -19.48 7.69 -3.27
C ARG A 183 -18.54 8.12 -2.15
N PRO A 184 -19.00 8.94 -1.18
CA PRO A 184 -18.21 9.38 -0.05
C PRO A 184 -18.13 8.28 1.03
N ILE A 185 -17.50 7.17 0.70
CA ILE A 185 -17.36 6.02 1.61
C ILE A 185 -16.16 6.10 2.53
N ILE A 186 -15.31 7.11 2.37
CA ILE A 186 -14.09 7.28 3.15
C ILE A 186 -14.26 8.46 4.11
N LEU A 187 -13.87 8.25 5.36
CA LEU A 187 -13.79 9.28 6.39
C LEU A 187 -12.43 9.20 7.10
N GLU A 188 -11.81 10.31 7.38
CA GLU A 188 -10.58 10.36 8.16
C GLU A 188 -10.85 10.01 9.63
N GLU A 189 -9.99 9.17 10.24
CA GLU A 189 -10.14 8.67 11.61
C GLU A 189 -10.32 9.78 12.64
N PRO A 190 -9.52 10.88 12.65
CA PRO A 190 -9.70 11.94 13.62
C PRO A 190 -11.05 12.65 13.51
N LYS A 191 -11.59 12.75 12.28
CA LYS A 191 -12.93 13.28 12.07
C LYS A 191 -13.99 12.36 12.63
N ALA A 192 -13.83 11.06 12.45
CA ALA A 192 -14.72 10.09 13.05
C ALA A 192 -14.71 10.19 14.59
N VAL A 193 -13.54 10.32 15.21
CA VAL A 193 -13.41 10.55 16.66
C VAL A 193 -14.19 11.79 17.10
N LEU A 194 -14.06 12.89 16.37
CA LEU A 194 -14.79 14.12 16.68
C LEU A 194 -16.31 13.98 16.47
N TYR A 195 -16.76 13.22 15.47
CA TYR A 195 -18.18 12.89 15.30
C TYR A 195 -18.72 12.10 16.49
N ASP A 196 -18.01 11.09 16.99
CA ASP A 196 -18.41 10.34 18.18
C ASP A 196 -18.42 11.22 19.43
N PHE A 197 -17.34 12.01 19.64
CA PHE A 197 -17.19 12.91 20.79
C PHE A 197 -18.31 13.96 20.85
N ILE A 198 -18.55 14.68 19.75
CA ILE A 198 -19.57 15.73 19.68
C ILE A 198 -20.97 15.11 19.81
N ASN A 199 -21.22 13.94 19.22
CA ASN A 199 -22.49 13.24 19.34
C ASN A 199 -22.78 12.85 20.81
N LYS A 200 -21.80 12.32 21.52
CA LYS A 200 -21.90 11.97 22.94
C LYS A 200 -22.06 13.20 23.83
N ALA A 201 -21.33 14.27 23.54
CA ALA A 201 -21.50 15.54 24.25
C ALA A 201 -22.91 16.09 24.06
N ALA A 202 -23.47 16.01 22.85
CA ALA A 202 -24.82 16.44 22.54
C ALA A 202 -25.90 15.60 23.21
N ASN A 203 -25.64 14.30 23.42
CA ASN A 203 -26.51 13.37 24.13
C ASN A 203 -26.36 13.50 25.68
N GLY A 204 -25.44 14.35 26.17
CA GLY A 204 -25.17 14.51 27.60
C GLY A 204 -24.35 13.36 28.22
N GLU A 205 -23.74 12.51 27.40
CA GLU A 205 -22.90 11.40 27.85
C GLU A 205 -21.50 11.86 28.28
N ILE A 206 -21.04 13.00 27.75
CA ILE A 206 -19.77 13.65 28.09
C ILE A 206 -20.07 14.99 28.76
N SER A 207 -19.45 15.26 29.89
CA SER A 207 -19.62 16.53 30.61
C SER A 207 -18.93 17.67 29.88
N ASN A 208 -19.59 18.83 29.79
CA ASN A 208 -19.01 20.08 29.27
C ASN A 208 -17.79 20.58 30.07
N TYR A 209 -17.53 20.04 31.25
CA TYR A 209 -16.34 20.38 32.04
C TYR A 209 -15.05 19.79 31.45
N ILE A 210 -15.16 18.74 30.60
CA ILE A 210 -14.00 18.08 29.99
C ILE A 210 -13.42 18.96 28.88
N LEU A 211 -14.31 19.50 28.02
CA LEU A 211 -13.94 20.43 26.95
C LEU A 211 -15.14 21.35 26.67
N ASP A 212 -14.99 22.62 27.00
CA ASP A 212 -16.05 23.60 26.76
C ASP A 212 -16.08 24.05 25.30
N LEU A 213 -16.97 23.45 24.55
CA LEU A 213 -17.21 23.79 23.14
C LEU A 213 -18.13 25.03 22.95
N SER A 214 -18.47 25.77 24.00
CA SER A 214 -19.24 27.00 23.88
C SER A 214 -18.43 28.14 23.27
N THR A 215 -17.11 28.08 23.39
CA THR A 215 -16.15 29.02 22.81
C THR A 215 -15.29 28.34 21.79
N LYS A 216 -14.65 29.14 20.91
CA LYS A 216 -13.66 28.63 19.95
C LYS A 216 -12.53 27.92 20.67
N LYS A 217 -12.18 26.69 20.21
CA LYS A 217 -11.11 25.83 20.74
C LYS A 217 -10.27 25.24 19.63
N ASN A 218 -8.97 25.15 19.88
CA ASN A 218 -8.08 24.33 19.07
C ASN A 218 -7.92 22.97 19.73
N VAL A 219 -8.45 21.95 19.08
CA VAL A 219 -8.50 20.57 19.60
C VAL A 219 -7.57 19.71 18.78
N MET A 220 -6.64 19.06 19.44
CA MET A 220 -5.77 18.05 18.84
C MET A 220 -6.41 16.68 19.02
N VAL A 221 -6.48 15.91 17.95
CA VAL A 221 -6.74 14.47 18.02
C VAL A 221 -5.41 13.75 17.89
N PHE A 222 -5.08 12.96 18.88
CA PHE A 222 -3.86 12.17 18.95
C PHE A 222 -4.25 10.69 18.85
N ASP A 223 -4.06 10.10 17.69
CA ASP A 223 -4.43 8.72 17.39
C ASP A 223 -3.18 7.86 17.27
N LEU A 224 -2.86 7.10 18.32
CA LEU A 224 -1.76 6.15 18.35
C LEU A 224 -2.32 4.72 18.33
N GLY A 225 -2.32 4.13 17.16
CA GLY A 225 -2.77 2.78 16.92
C GLY A 225 -1.67 1.72 17.06
N GLY A 226 -1.90 0.54 16.46
CA GLY A 226 -0.90 -0.53 16.45
C GLY A 226 0.29 -0.26 15.53
N GLY A 227 0.09 0.40 14.39
CA GLY A 227 1.16 0.60 13.40
C GLY A 227 1.38 2.04 12.96
N THR A 228 0.48 2.96 13.25
CA THR A 228 0.53 4.36 12.81
C THR A 228 0.24 5.33 13.93
N LEU A 229 0.84 6.51 13.83
CA LEU A 229 0.53 7.68 14.65
C LEU A 229 -0.06 8.76 13.74
N ASP A 230 -1.29 9.14 14.01
CA ASP A 230 -2.03 10.15 13.29
C ASP A 230 -2.41 11.31 14.22
N ILE A 231 -1.95 12.51 13.89
CA ILE A 231 -2.17 13.70 14.71
C ILE A 231 -2.78 14.80 13.86
N THR A 232 -3.89 15.32 14.31
CA THR A 232 -4.58 16.41 13.64
C THR A 232 -4.91 17.54 14.62
N LEU A 233 -4.90 18.76 14.15
CA LEU A 233 -5.32 19.93 14.90
C LEU A 233 -6.52 20.57 14.20
N HIS A 234 -7.59 20.78 14.95
CA HIS A 234 -8.85 21.32 14.46
C HIS A 234 -9.26 22.55 15.24
N GLU A 235 -9.82 23.54 14.56
CA GLU A 235 -10.58 24.61 15.18
C GLU A 235 -12.02 24.16 15.34
N VAL A 236 -12.51 24.14 16.55
CA VAL A 236 -13.89 23.74 16.89
C VAL A 236 -14.61 24.94 17.50
N ARG A 237 -15.77 25.31 16.95
CA ARG A 237 -16.56 26.43 17.40
C ARG A 237 -18.04 26.21 17.12
N ARG A 238 -18.92 26.88 17.91
CA ARG A 238 -20.33 26.94 17.56
C ARG A 238 -20.56 27.88 16.39
N ARG A 239 -21.52 27.57 15.55
CA ARG A 239 -21.96 28.45 14.47
C ARG A 239 -22.71 29.65 15.07
N GLU A 240 -22.40 30.85 14.58
CA GLU A 240 -22.97 32.09 15.12
C GLU A 240 -24.49 32.21 14.89
N ASP A 241 -24.94 31.76 13.70
CA ASP A 241 -26.35 31.80 13.29
C ASP A 241 -27.19 30.63 13.83
N ASN A 242 -26.53 29.52 14.22
CA ASN A 242 -27.17 28.35 14.82
C ASN A 242 -26.23 27.66 15.83
N PRO A 243 -26.33 28.03 17.13
CA PRO A 243 -25.45 27.49 18.18
C PRO A 243 -25.58 25.99 18.44
N GLU A 244 -26.61 25.33 17.89
CA GLU A 244 -26.73 23.86 17.95
C GLU A 244 -25.74 23.15 17.02
N ILE A 245 -25.22 23.87 16.01
CA ILE A 245 -24.25 23.35 15.05
C ILE A 245 -22.85 23.69 15.52
N ILE A 246 -22.01 22.66 15.59
CA ILE A 246 -20.58 22.80 15.84
C ILE A 246 -19.87 22.80 14.51
N LYS A 247 -19.15 23.86 14.20
CA LYS A 247 -18.31 23.96 13.04
C LYS A 247 -16.90 23.47 13.39
N VAL A 248 -16.33 22.62 12.55
CA VAL A 248 -14.97 22.09 12.70
C VAL A 248 -14.18 22.39 11.44
N ASP A 249 -13.08 23.11 11.60
CA ASP A 249 -12.17 23.46 10.52
C ASP A 249 -10.81 22.79 10.74
N ASP A 250 -10.27 22.13 9.73
CA ASP A 250 -8.95 21.49 9.79
C ASP A 250 -7.86 22.57 9.79
N ILE A 251 -6.98 22.57 10.78
CA ILE A 251 -5.82 23.46 10.85
C ILE A 251 -4.60 22.78 10.26
N ALA A 252 -4.21 21.64 10.80
CA ALA A 252 -3.00 20.93 10.39
C ALA A 252 -3.11 19.43 10.63
N ILE A 253 -2.34 18.67 9.86
CA ILE A 253 -2.25 17.21 9.91
C ILE A 253 -0.77 16.82 9.87
N ASN A 254 -0.33 15.85 10.68
CA ASN A 254 1.04 15.37 10.64
C ASN A 254 1.37 14.65 9.32
N ARG A 255 2.66 14.52 9.03
CA ARG A 255 3.13 13.64 7.95
C ARG A 255 2.87 12.19 8.31
N TYR A 256 2.72 11.36 7.28
CA TYR A 256 2.55 9.92 7.50
C TYR A 256 3.67 9.35 8.39
N THR A 257 3.29 8.81 9.54
CA THR A 257 4.22 8.33 10.56
C THR A 257 3.91 6.88 10.89
N LEU A 258 4.86 5.99 10.57
CA LEU A 258 4.82 4.59 10.97
C LEU A 258 5.40 4.44 12.37
N LEU A 259 4.61 4.79 13.36
CA LEU A 259 4.90 4.57 14.78
C LEU A 259 3.61 4.08 15.43
N GLY A 260 3.68 2.96 16.10
CA GLY A 260 2.53 2.38 16.79
C GLY A 260 2.95 1.28 17.73
N GLY A 261 1.98 0.60 18.33
CA GLY A 261 2.22 -0.49 19.26
C GLY A 261 3.17 -1.58 18.76
N ASP A 262 3.10 -1.89 17.46
CA ASP A 262 4.00 -2.84 16.80
C ASP A 262 5.49 -2.46 16.96
N ASN A 263 5.82 -1.17 17.00
CA ASN A 263 7.19 -0.70 17.19
C ASN A 263 7.68 -0.92 18.63
N PHE A 264 6.79 -0.71 19.61
CA PHE A 264 7.07 -0.98 21.02
C PHE A 264 7.28 -2.48 21.25
N ASP A 265 6.37 -3.30 20.69
CA ASP A 265 6.46 -4.76 20.77
C ASP A 265 7.74 -5.27 20.12
N GLN A 266 8.11 -4.70 18.97
CA GLN A 266 9.36 -5.06 18.28
C GLN A 266 10.60 -4.73 19.12
N ALA A 267 10.65 -3.55 19.74
CA ALA A 267 11.78 -3.14 20.57
C ALA A 267 11.94 -4.06 21.78
N LEU A 268 10.82 -4.41 22.43
CA LEU A 268 10.84 -5.32 23.57
C LEU A 268 11.20 -6.76 23.15
N ALA A 269 10.66 -7.25 22.04
CA ALA A 269 11.00 -8.56 21.51
C ALA A 269 12.47 -8.66 21.08
N GLU A 270 13.07 -7.60 20.58
CA GLU A 270 14.51 -7.55 20.30
C GLU A 270 15.34 -7.63 21.59
N LYS A 271 14.93 -6.92 22.65
CA LYS A 271 15.57 -7.02 23.96
C LYS A 271 15.45 -8.45 24.52
N MET A 272 14.27 -9.05 24.45
CA MET A 272 14.05 -10.45 24.83
C MET A 272 14.93 -11.42 24.02
N TYR A 273 15.06 -11.18 22.71
CA TYR A 273 15.92 -12.00 21.86
C TYR A 273 17.40 -11.91 22.26
N ASP A 274 17.88 -10.73 22.58
CA ASP A 274 19.26 -10.52 23.03
C ASP A 274 19.48 -11.22 24.39
N ASN A 275 18.53 -11.12 25.32
CA ASN A 275 18.57 -11.84 26.60
C ASN A 275 18.52 -13.36 26.37
N PHE A 276 17.75 -13.85 25.42
CA PHE A 276 17.71 -15.27 25.05
C PHE A 276 19.08 -15.76 24.53
N LEU A 277 19.77 -14.97 23.74
CA LEU A 277 21.14 -15.30 23.33
C LEU A 277 22.12 -15.31 24.52
N LEU A 278 21.95 -14.37 25.47
CA LEU A 278 22.78 -14.29 26.67
C LEU A 278 22.55 -15.47 27.60
N GLN A 279 21.32 -15.95 27.76
CA GLN A 279 20.97 -17.12 28.55
C GLN A 279 21.76 -18.37 28.12
N TYR A 280 22.08 -18.46 26.82
CA TYR A 280 22.85 -19.57 26.26
C TYR A 280 24.28 -19.18 25.82
N ALA A 281 24.80 -18.05 26.25
CA ALA A 281 26.08 -17.52 25.79
C ALA A 281 27.26 -18.52 25.88
N ASN A 282 27.26 -19.39 26.91
CA ASN A 282 28.28 -20.41 27.14
C ASN A 282 28.15 -21.67 26.25
N LYS A 283 27.13 -21.72 25.34
CA LYS A 283 26.81 -22.86 24.51
C LYS A 283 26.73 -22.42 23.02
N GLU A 284 27.92 -22.32 22.40
CA GLU A 284 28.04 -21.78 21.02
C GLU A 284 27.13 -22.44 19.99
N ASP A 285 26.91 -23.77 20.09
CA ASP A 285 26.06 -24.49 19.14
C ASP A 285 24.59 -24.10 19.29
N ILE A 286 24.12 -23.82 20.50
CA ILE A 286 22.78 -23.32 20.77
C ILE A 286 22.64 -21.90 20.23
N VAL A 287 23.57 -21.01 20.55
CA VAL A 287 23.57 -19.63 20.08
C VAL A 287 23.55 -19.58 18.53
N ARG A 288 24.31 -20.46 17.87
CA ARG A 288 24.31 -20.58 16.40
C ARG A 288 22.94 -21.00 15.86
N LYS A 289 22.28 -21.94 16.53
CA LYS A 289 20.93 -22.38 16.18
C LYS A 289 19.91 -21.27 16.39
N LEU A 290 19.94 -20.59 17.54
CA LEU A 290 19.04 -19.47 17.83
C LEU A 290 19.19 -18.33 16.80
N LYS A 291 20.43 -17.99 16.41
CA LYS A 291 20.68 -16.99 15.35
C LYS A 291 20.15 -17.42 14.00
N LYS A 292 20.20 -18.71 13.65
CA LYS A 292 19.66 -19.25 12.41
C LYS A 292 18.14 -19.13 12.37
N ASP A 293 17.49 -19.39 13.47
CA ASP A 293 16.04 -19.45 13.57
C ASP A 293 15.41 -18.12 14.05
N LYS A 294 16.19 -17.01 14.07
CA LYS A 294 15.79 -15.70 14.60
C LYS A 294 14.37 -15.29 14.19
N LYS A 295 14.00 -15.45 12.90
CA LYS A 295 12.69 -15.02 12.40
C LYS A 295 11.52 -15.75 13.09
N ALA A 296 11.63 -17.05 13.27
CA ALA A 296 10.62 -17.86 13.96
C ALA A 296 10.58 -17.53 15.46
N ILE A 297 11.73 -17.33 16.06
CA ILE A 297 11.87 -16.92 17.48
C ILE A 297 11.21 -15.55 17.69
N MET A 298 11.56 -14.56 16.86
CA MET A 298 10.99 -13.21 16.94
C MET A 298 9.48 -13.20 16.84
N SER A 299 8.88 -14.04 15.98
CA SER A 299 7.42 -14.12 15.87
C SER A 299 6.74 -14.55 17.18
N GLN A 300 7.39 -15.37 17.98
CA GLN A 300 6.88 -15.79 19.28
C GLN A 300 7.19 -14.76 20.36
N LEU A 301 8.40 -14.19 20.36
CA LEU A 301 8.78 -13.15 21.31
C LEU A 301 7.92 -11.88 21.14
N LEU A 302 7.47 -11.57 19.93
CA LEU A 302 6.51 -10.47 19.68
C LEU A 302 5.18 -10.69 20.40
N VAL A 303 4.71 -11.94 20.51
CA VAL A 303 3.49 -12.25 21.29
C VAL A 303 3.74 -12.04 22.78
N TYR A 304 4.89 -12.47 23.27
CA TYR A 304 5.27 -12.24 24.68
C TYR A 304 5.43 -10.74 24.97
N ALA A 305 6.06 -9.99 24.07
CA ALA A 305 6.24 -8.55 24.19
C ALA A 305 4.92 -7.78 24.23
N GLU A 306 3.97 -8.12 23.33
CA GLU A 306 2.62 -7.51 23.32
C GLU A 306 1.92 -7.77 24.67
N ASN A 307 1.93 -9.01 25.16
CA ASN A 307 1.30 -9.37 26.44
C ASN A 307 1.95 -8.62 27.61
N LEU A 308 3.28 -8.65 27.69
CA LEU A 308 4.02 -8.00 28.77
C LEU A 308 3.80 -6.47 28.80
N LYS A 309 3.72 -5.83 27.65
CA LYS A 309 3.35 -4.40 27.54
C LYS A 309 1.93 -4.14 28.08
N LEU A 310 0.98 -5.01 27.78
CA LEU A 310 -0.39 -4.92 28.28
C LEU A 310 -0.45 -5.14 29.80
N ASP A 311 0.27 -6.13 30.31
CA ASP A 311 0.36 -6.45 31.72
C ASP A 311 1.00 -5.29 32.51
N LEU A 312 2.07 -4.69 31.98
CA LEU A 312 2.67 -3.49 32.54
C LEU A 312 1.67 -2.34 32.64
N SER A 313 0.94 -2.03 31.54
CA SER A 313 -0.04 -0.95 31.54
C SER A 313 -1.14 -1.19 32.56
N THR A 314 -1.64 -2.42 32.63
CA THR A 314 -2.71 -2.81 33.55
C THR A 314 -2.24 -2.72 35.01
N SER A 315 -1.02 -3.15 35.27
CA SER A 315 -0.43 -3.10 36.62
C SER A 315 -0.30 -1.66 37.14
N VAL A 316 0.24 -0.77 36.27
CA VAL A 316 0.41 0.65 36.66
C VAL A 316 -0.94 1.33 36.86
N GLU A 317 -1.95 1.06 36.02
CA GLU A 317 -3.31 1.63 36.17
C GLU A 317 -3.99 1.16 37.45
N ASN A 318 -3.69 -0.04 37.95
CA ASN A 318 -4.23 -0.62 39.20
C ASN A 318 -3.42 -0.21 40.44
N GLY A 319 -2.46 0.71 40.35
CA GLY A 319 -1.73 1.25 41.48
C GLY A 319 -0.31 0.68 41.69
N GLY A 320 0.24 0.00 40.66
CA GLY A 320 1.60 -0.53 40.64
C GLY A 320 1.71 -1.99 41.14
N ILE A 321 2.87 -2.58 40.83
CA ILE A 321 3.24 -3.93 41.29
C ILE A 321 3.37 -3.86 42.84
N GLY A 322 2.45 -4.45 43.57
CA GLY A 322 2.48 -4.47 45.05
C GLY A 322 1.24 -3.96 45.76
N SER A 323 0.26 -3.36 45.06
CA SER A 323 -1.02 -2.96 45.65
C SER A 323 -2.06 -4.09 45.55
N SER A 324 -1.80 -5.25 46.10
CA SER A 324 -2.88 -6.17 46.45
C SER A 324 -3.50 -5.73 47.77
N ASP A 325 -4.76 -5.29 47.74
CA ASP A 325 -5.62 -5.26 48.92
C ASP A 325 -5.73 -6.71 49.43
N ASN A 326 -4.80 -7.10 50.26
CA ASN A 326 -4.77 -8.39 50.90
C ASN A 326 -5.54 -8.28 52.21
N ASP A 327 -6.85 -8.57 52.17
CA ASP A 327 -7.59 -8.97 53.35
C ASP A 327 -7.01 -10.32 53.86
N GLY A 328 -6.07 -10.18 54.75
CA GLY A 328 -5.54 -11.11 55.72
C GLY A 328 -5.63 -12.61 55.43
N TRP A 329 -4.50 -13.19 55.38
CA TRP A 329 -3.98 -14.44 55.97
C TRP A 329 -2.64 -14.77 55.27
N GLY A 330 -1.57 -14.49 56.03
CA GLY A 330 -0.18 -14.49 55.59
C GLY A 330 0.36 -15.80 55.02
N TRP A 331 1.26 -15.61 54.16
CA TRP A 331 2.62 -16.25 54.10
C TRP A 331 3.49 -15.20 53.42
N ASP A 332 4.68 -14.98 53.92
CA ASP A 332 5.67 -14.00 53.47
C ASP A 332 6.01 -14.30 52.00
N ASP A 333 5.34 -13.64 51.09
CA ASP A 333 5.77 -13.49 49.68
C ASP A 333 6.57 -12.17 49.65
N GLU A 334 7.90 -12.28 49.62
CA GLU A 334 8.76 -11.17 49.28
C GLU A 334 8.28 -10.68 47.89
N GLY A 335 7.71 -9.47 47.82
CA GLY A 335 7.06 -8.93 46.65
C GLY A 335 7.96 -9.08 45.42
N GLN A 336 7.51 -9.81 44.43
CA GLN A 336 8.15 -9.88 43.11
C GLN A 336 8.02 -8.51 42.45
N ASP A 337 9.13 -7.76 42.36
CA ASP A 337 9.19 -6.40 41.79
C ASP A 337 9.16 -6.39 40.26
N GLY A 338 8.49 -7.35 39.61
CA GLY A 338 8.53 -7.42 38.14
C GLY A 338 7.60 -8.46 37.51
N PHE A 339 7.84 -8.72 36.25
CA PHE A 339 7.07 -9.62 35.41
C PHE A 339 7.94 -10.77 34.90
N ASP A 340 7.52 -11.99 35.18
CA ASP A 340 8.15 -13.19 34.64
C ASP A 340 7.57 -13.51 33.28
N VAL A 341 8.43 -13.73 32.30
CA VAL A 341 8.06 -14.14 30.95
C VAL A 341 8.89 -15.31 30.50
N GLY A 342 8.24 -16.36 30.02
CA GLY A 342 9.00 -17.51 29.57
C GLY A 342 8.16 -18.60 28.94
N GLY A 343 8.86 -19.58 28.39
CA GLY A 343 8.28 -20.76 27.78
C GLY A 343 9.14 -21.37 26.68
N ASN A 344 8.69 -22.48 26.15
CA ASN A 344 9.36 -23.13 25.03
C ASN A 344 9.24 -22.28 23.75
N VAL A 345 10.38 -21.87 23.21
CA VAL A 345 10.40 -21.02 22.01
C VAL A 345 10.47 -21.90 20.76
N GLY A 346 9.32 -22.08 20.15
CA GLY A 346 9.12 -22.62 18.82
C GLY A 346 9.83 -23.95 18.52
N SER A 347 10.32 -24.07 17.30
CA SER A 347 11.05 -25.24 16.80
C SER A 347 12.46 -25.41 17.36
N THR A 348 12.93 -24.46 18.21
CA THR A 348 14.29 -24.49 18.73
C THR A 348 14.50 -25.63 19.72
N GLY A 349 13.46 -26.01 20.47
CA GLY A 349 13.52 -26.99 21.58
C GLY A 349 14.21 -26.44 22.83
N TYR A 350 14.38 -25.09 22.91
CA TYR A 350 14.97 -24.41 24.06
C TYR A 350 13.93 -23.53 24.74
N SER A 351 14.01 -23.41 26.04
CA SER A 351 13.17 -22.56 26.87
C SER A 351 13.82 -21.18 26.97
N TYR A 352 13.02 -20.16 26.84
CA TYR A 352 13.32 -18.79 27.17
C TYR A 352 12.66 -18.49 28.52
N ASP A 353 13.41 -17.96 29.46
CA ASP A 353 12.93 -17.54 30.77
C ASP A 353 13.63 -16.23 31.13
N ASP A 354 12.85 -15.20 31.43
CA ASP A 354 13.38 -13.87 31.76
C ASP A 354 12.47 -13.16 32.77
N HIS A 355 13.05 -12.20 33.47
CA HIS A 355 12.37 -11.39 34.47
C HIS A 355 12.62 -9.92 34.12
N PHE A 356 11.55 -9.12 34.01
CA PHE A 356 11.61 -7.68 33.71
C PHE A 356 11.02 -6.88 34.85
N THR A 357 11.78 -5.96 35.41
CA THR A 357 11.24 -4.94 36.29
C THR A 357 10.47 -3.89 35.46
N GLN A 358 9.63 -3.10 36.12
CA GLN A 358 8.96 -1.97 35.47
C GLN A 358 9.98 -1.02 34.82
N GLU A 359 11.11 -0.73 35.49
CA GLU A 359 12.15 0.16 35.00
C GLU A 359 12.86 -0.41 33.74
N ASP A 360 13.07 -1.73 33.69
CA ASP A 360 13.62 -2.38 32.49
C ASP A 360 12.72 -2.18 31.28
N LEU A 361 11.42 -2.36 31.46
CA LEU A 361 10.42 -2.18 30.39
C LEU A 361 10.30 -0.72 29.98
N GLU A 362 10.21 0.20 30.92
CA GLU A 362 10.19 1.64 30.65
C GLU A 362 11.45 2.08 29.89
N THR A 363 12.60 1.54 30.24
CA THR A 363 13.88 1.86 29.57
C THR A 363 13.83 1.46 28.09
N VAL A 364 13.19 0.35 27.74
CA VAL A 364 12.99 -0.06 26.34
C VAL A 364 12.08 0.92 25.59
N PHE A 365 11.07 1.50 26.27
CA PHE A 365 10.07 2.35 25.63
C PHE A 365 10.41 3.85 25.65
N ARG A 366 11.31 4.32 26.50
CA ARG A 366 11.77 5.73 26.61
C ARG A 366 12.16 6.37 25.28
N PRO A 367 12.87 5.70 24.35
CA PRO A 367 13.22 6.30 23.07
C PRO A 367 12.00 6.76 22.24
N PHE A 368 10.85 6.12 22.42
CA PHE A 368 9.60 6.49 21.74
C PHE A 368 8.91 7.70 22.38
N MET A 369 9.28 8.09 23.58
CA MET A 369 8.65 9.21 24.30
C MET A 369 9.19 10.56 23.87
N GLY A 370 10.36 10.63 23.22
CA GLY A 370 10.96 11.90 22.77
C GLY A 370 11.22 12.86 23.94
N GLU A 371 11.80 12.36 25.04
CA GLU A 371 11.99 13.11 26.28
C GLU A 371 12.84 14.39 26.10
N ASN A 372 13.76 14.39 25.12
CA ASN A 372 14.62 15.55 24.81
C ASN A 372 13.89 16.66 24.03
N LEU A 373 12.64 16.46 23.62
CA LEU A 373 11.89 17.41 22.81
C LEU A 373 10.82 18.12 23.65
N SER A 374 10.62 19.39 23.34
CA SER A 374 9.56 20.22 23.92
C SER A 374 8.67 20.81 22.85
N LEU A 375 7.46 21.29 23.22
CA LEU A 375 6.56 21.91 22.23
C LEU A 375 7.19 23.11 21.51
N LYS A 376 8.10 23.85 22.14
CA LYS A 376 8.76 25.01 21.53
C LYS A 376 9.65 24.64 20.33
N ASP A 377 10.04 23.40 20.24
CA ASP A 377 10.96 22.92 19.22
C ASP A 377 10.32 22.85 17.82
N TYR A 378 8.99 23.00 17.72
CA TYR A 378 8.32 23.09 16.40
C TYR A 378 8.84 24.26 15.54
N LYS A 379 9.38 25.31 16.17
CA LYS A 379 9.97 26.46 15.47
C LYS A 379 11.26 26.10 14.70
N ASN A 380 11.94 25.04 15.12
CA ASN A 380 13.21 24.56 14.55
C ASN A 380 13.13 23.13 14.00
N ILE A 381 11.96 22.66 13.65
CA ILE A 381 11.71 21.26 13.27
C ILE A 381 12.59 20.79 12.10
N GLU A 382 12.96 21.69 11.18
CA GLU A 382 13.82 21.36 10.03
C GLU A 382 15.24 20.93 10.47
N ASN A 383 15.73 21.46 11.59
CA ASN A 383 17.03 21.09 12.16
C ASN A 383 16.94 19.81 12.98
N ILE A 384 15.84 19.61 13.71
CA ILE A 384 15.62 18.43 14.55
C ILE A 384 15.56 17.17 13.68
N GLY A 385 14.86 17.22 12.55
CA GLY A 385 14.77 16.09 11.62
C GLY A 385 16.10 15.58 11.03
N VAL A 386 17.16 16.35 11.18
CA VAL A 386 18.52 15.99 10.71
C VAL A 386 19.39 15.42 11.83
N LEU A 387 19.15 15.86 13.08
CA LEU A 387 20.07 15.66 14.20
C LEU A 387 19.60 14.61 15.21
N GLU A 388 18.30 14.31 15.27
CA GLU A 388 17.74 13.47 16.31
C GLU A 388 16.89 12.30 15.75
N ASN A 389 16.65 11.33 16.63
CA ASN A 389 15.71 10.24 16.34
C ASN A 389 14.28 10.80 16.22
N THR A 390 13.73 10.79 15.04
CA THR A 390 12.36 11.25 14.77
C THR A 390 11.29 10.17 15.00
N ASN A 391 11.70 8.95 15.35
CA ASN A 391 10.79 7.84 15.61
C ASN A 391 10.28 7.87 17.06
N ASN A 392 9.59 8.94 17.41
CA ASN A 392 8.99 9.16 18.72
C ASN A 392 7.64 9.87 18.59
N ILE A 393 6.85 9.91 19.67
CA ILE A 393 5.50 10.49 19.67
C ILE A 393 5.50 12.02 19.61
N VAL A 394 6.58 12.70 19.97
CA VAL A 394 6.65 14.16 20.06
C VAL A 394 6.92 14.81 18.70
N TYR A 395 7.80 14.21 17.89
CA TYR A 395 8.16 14.80 16.61
C TYR A 395 6.95 15.03 15.67
N PRO A 396 5.99 14.11 15.53
CA PRO A 396 4.77 14.37 14.75
C PRO A 396 3.87 15.48 15.34
N ILE A 397 3.86 15.67 16.67
CA ILE A 397 3.19 16.81 17.31
C ILE A 397 3.84 18.12 16.85
N LEU A 398 5.18 18.16 16.85
CA LEU A 398 5.92 19.33 16.38
C LEU A 398 5.65 19.64 14.90
N ASP A 399 5.51 18.62 14.04
CA ASP A 399 5.16 18.80 12.62
C ASP A 399 3.77 19.44 12.47
N VAL A 400 2.79 19.00 13.26
CA VAL A 400 1.45 19.61 13.27
C VAL A 400 1.49 21.05 13.74
N LEU A 401 2.18 21.35 14.83
CA LEU A 401 2.29 22.71 15.37
C LEU A 401 3.01 23.64 14.39
N HIS A 402 4.06 23.17 13.74
CA HIS A 402 4.76 23.92 12.71
C HIS A 402 3.87 24.30 11.52
N LYS A 403 3.11 23.32 11.00
CA LYS A 403 2.14 23.54 9.92
C LYS A 403 1.02 24.49 10.36
N ALA A 404 0.53 24.32 11.58
CA ALA A 404 -0.50 25.17 12.16
C ALA A 404 -0.03 26.62 12.31
N SER A 405 1.18 26.83 12.82
CA SER A 405 1.81 28.17 12.93
C SER A 405 1.85 28.87 11.57
N LYS A 406 2.29 28.16 10.53
CA LYS A 406 2.31 28.70 9.17
C LYS A 406 0.91 29.04 8.64
N LYS A 407 -0.06 28.16 8.84
CA LYS A 407 -1.44 28.38 8.36
C LYS A 407 -2.14 29.52 9.08
N LEU A 408 -1.98 29.60 10.40
CA LEU A 408 -2.61 30.63 11.24
C LEU A 408 -1.86 31.97 11.22
N GLY A 409 -0.63 32.01 10.69
CA GLY A 409 0.22 33.18 10.67
C GLY A 409 0.61 33.65 12.08
N THR A 410 0.76 32.75 13.03
CA THR A 410 1.10 33.03 14.43
C THR A 410 2.35 32.27 14.86
N ASP A 411 3.17 32.95 15.69
CA ASP A 411 4.35 32.29 16.28
C ASP A 411 4.00 31.42 17.50
N GLU A 412 2.77 31.48 18.00
CA GLU A 412 2.30 30.67 19.11
C GLU A 412 1.00 29.98 18.72
N VAL A 413 1.03 28.65 18.70
CA VAL A 413 -0.13 27.81 18.45
C VAL A 413 -0.63 27.30 19.80
N GLN A 414 -1.79 27.78 20.21
CA GLN A 414 -2.45 27.30 21.43
C GLN A 414 -3.20 25.99 21.10
N VAL A 415 -3.04 24.97 21.94
CA VAL A 415 -3.84 23.75 21.95
C VAL A 415 -4.66 23.75 23.23
N ASP A 416 -5.99 23.68 23.11
CA ASP A 416 -6.92 23.79 24.26
C ASP A 416 -7.33 22.43 24.81
N GLY A 417 -7.13 21.37 24.04
CA GLY A 417 -7.42 20.00 24.44
C GLY A 417 -6.78 18.98 23.50
N VAL A 418 -6.42 17.84 24.06
CA VAL A 418 -5.88 16.69 23.31
C VAL A 418 -6.79 15.51 23.54
N ILE A 419 -7.47 15.03 22.49
CA ILE A 419 -8.33 13.84 22.54
C ILE A 419 -7.50 12.64 22.13
N LEU A 420 -7.45 11.64 23.00
CA LEU A 420 -6.77 10.38 22.74
C LEU A 420 -7.64 9.43 21.94
N ASN A 421 -7.06 8.80 20.92
CA ASN A 421 -7.65 7.70 20.17
C ASN A 421 -6.60 6.62 19.90
N GLY A 422 -7.06 5.43 19.51
CA GLY A 422 -6.20 4.28 19.28
C GLY A 422 -5.76 3.54 20.55
N GLY A 423 -5.60 2.22 20.41
CA GLY A 423 -5.33 1.36 21.58
C GLY A 423 -4.04 1.68 22.31
N MET A 424 -2.99 2.05 21.59
CA MET A 424 -1.70 2.37 22.19
C MET A 424 -1.67 3.72 22.90
N SER A 425 -2.62 4.62 22.62
CA SER A 425 -2.74 5.89 23.35
C SER A 425 -3.16 5.72 24.82
N LYS A 426 -3.68 4.54 25.17
CA LYS A 426 -4.01 4.18 26.57
C LYS A 426 -2.76 3.89 27.41
N PHE A 427 -1.64 3.60 26.78
CA PHE A 427 -0.41 3.29 27.48
C PHE A 427 0.02 4.46 28.38
N TYR A 428 0.20 4.19 29.66
CA TYR A 428 0.40 5.25 30.67
C TYR A 428 1.58 6.19 30.35
N MET A 429 2.71 5.68 29.86
CA MET A 429 3.86 6.52 29.49
C MET A 429 3.51 7.53 28.39
N VAL A 430 2.63 7.17 27.46
CA VAL A 430 2.12 8.09 26.43
C VAL A 430 1.26 9.19 27.07
N LYS A 431 0.34 8.82 27.95
CA LYS A 431 -0.53 9.77 28.66
C LYS A 431 0.29 10.75 29.51
N ASP A 432 1.24 10.23 30.27
CA ASP A 432 2.11 11.02 31.14
C ASP A 432 2.97 11.98 30.33
N ARG A 433 3.53 11.52 29.20
CA ARG A 433 4.32 12.37 28.32
C ARG A 433 3.49 13.47 27.69
N LEU A 434 2.27 13.20 27.26
CA LEU A 434 1.37 14.21 26.70
C LEU A 434 0.95 15.23 27.78
N LYS A 435 0.65 14.76 29.01
CA LYS A 435 0.36 15.63 30.15
C LYS A 435 1.53 16.57 30.48
N GLU A 436 2.74 16.04 30.46
CA GLU A 436 3.96 16.84 30.65
C GLU A 436 4.13 17.90 29.57
N LEU A 437 3.98 17.51 28.29
CA LEU A 437 4.15 18.42 27.15
C LEU A 437 3.13 19.56 27.12
N PHE A 438 1.85 19.26 27.36
CA PHE A 438 0.77 20.24 27.23
C PHE A 438 0.43 20.94 28.56
N GLY A 439 0.88 20.41 29.70
CA GLY A 439 0.58 20.97 31.02
C GLY A 439 -0.85 20.71 31.52
N PHE A 440 -1.62 19.90 30.81
CA PHE A 440 -2.96 19.43 31.21
C PHE A 440 -3.16 17.96 30.78
N PRO A 441 -4.05 17.21 31.48
CA PRO A 441 -4.27 15.83 31.13
C PRO A 441 -4.98 15.70 29.76
N PRO A 442 -4.57 14.76 28.92
CA PRO A 442 -5.29 14.47 27.68
C PRO A 442 -6.69 13.92 28.01
N ILE A 443 -7.60 14.12 27.04
CA ILE A 443 -9.00 13.68 27.14
C ILE A 443 -9.08 12.26 26.62
N GLU A 444 -9.42 11.33 27.50
CA GLU A 444 -9.69 9.96 27.07
C GLU A 444 -11.10 9.88 26.46
N ALA A 445 -11.20 9.55 25.19
CA ALA A 445 -12.50 9.21 24.61
C ALA A 445 -13.05 7.97 25.32
N MET A 446 -14.35 7.95 25.60
CA MET A 446 -14.98 6.73 26.12
C MET A 446 -14.83 5.62 25.09
N ASP A 447 -14.08 4.57 25.44
CA ASP A 447 -13.68 3.48 24.55
C ASP A 447 -12.99 3.97 23.26
N PRO A 448 -11.76 4.47 23.34
CA PRO A 448 -11.03 5.02 22.18
C PRO A 448 -10.87 4.00 21.05
N ASP A 449 -10.81 2.70 21.36
CA ASP A 449 -10.75 1.63 20.35
C ASP A 449 -12.04 1.52 19.49
N LEU A 450 -13.14 2.11 19.95
CA LEU A 450 -14.45 1.98 19.34
C LEU A 450 -14.99 3.31 18.78
N ALA A 451 -14.37 4.43 19.16
CA ALA A 451 -14.82 5.77 18.83
C ALA A 451 -14.84 6.03 17.32
N VAL A 452 -13.81 5.55 16.62
CA VAL A 452 -13.66 5.71 15.16
C VAL A 452 -14.82 5.05 14.41
N ALA A 453 -15.15 3.81 14.71
CA ALA A 453 -16.24 3.11 14.05
C ALA A 453 -17.61 3.74 14.37
N ARG A 454 -17.82 4.15 15.64
CA ARG A 454 -19.06 4.83 16.04
C ARG A 454 -19.24 6.16 15.32
N GLY A 455 -18.19 6.97 15.27
CA GLY A 455 -18.22 8.25 14.55
C GLY A 455 -18.42 8.09 13.05
N ALA A 456 -17.83 7.08 12.45
CA ALA A 456 -18.07 6.74 11.04
C ALA A 456 -19.54 6.34 10.78
N ALA A 457 -20.18 5.63 11.72
CA ALA A 457 -21.59 5.31 11.61
C ALA A 457 -22.50 6.57 11.75
N VAL A 458 -22.16 7.50 12.66
CA VAL A 458 -22.82 8.80 12.80
C VAL A 458 -22.68 9.62 11.52
N TYR A 459 -21.47 9.68 10.94
CA TYR A 459 -21.24 10.36 9.67
C TYR A 459 -22.07 9.72 8.54
N HIS A 460 -22.11 8.39 8.46
CA HIS A 460 -22.92 7.67 7.46
C HIS A 460 -24.42 7.99 7.60
N TYR A 461 -24.90 8.14 8.83
CA TYR A 461 -26.27 8.56 9.08
C TYR A 461 -26.54 9.95 8.48
N TYR A 462 -25.66 10.93 8.74
CA TYR A 462 -25.80 12.26 8.15
C TYR A 462 -25.74 12.22 6.63
N LEU A 463 -24.83 11.45 6.02
CA LEU A 463 -24.79 11.27 4.57
C LEU A 463 -26.09 10.77 3.98
N LYS A 464 -26.78 9.83 4.65
CA LYS A 464 -28.06 9.30 4.18
C LYS A 464 -29.21 10.26 4.35
N LYS A 465 -29.26 10.97 5.47
CA LYS A 465 -30.39 11.86 5.80
C LYS A 465 -30.32 13.21 5.10
N THR A 466 -29.13 13.76 4.88
CA THR A 466 -28.98 15.01 4.11
C THR A 466 -29.24 14.82 2.62
N ARG A 467 -29.08 13.61 2.07
CA ARG A 467 -29.47 13.30 0.68
C ARG A 467 -30.92 13.59 0.37
N TYR A 468 -31.82 13.52 1.35
CA TYR A 468 -33.24 13.85 1.16
C TYR A 468 -33.53 15.35 1.18
N ALA A 469 -32.57 16.16 1.66
CA ALA A 469 -32.72 17.62 1.79
C ALA A 469 -32.01 18.40 0.66
N ILE A 470 -31.05 17.80 -0.02
CA ILE A 470 -30.22 18.44 -1.04
C ILE A 470 -30.26 17.56 -2.29
N SER A 471 -30.83 18.10 -3.36
CA SER A 471 -30.85 17.43 -4.68
C SER A 471 -29.43 17.11 -5.11
N ASP A 472 -29.14 15.84 -5.36
CA ASP A 472 -28.06 15.19 -6.15
C ASP A 472 -26.65 15.77 -6.22
N ASP A 473 -26.32 16.89 -5.57
CA ASP A 473 -24.97 17.45 -5.59
C ASP A 473 -24.17 16.98 -4.36
N MET A 474 -23.59 15.78 -4.48
CA MET A 474 -22.76 15.16 -3.45
C MET A 474 -21.44 15.90 -3.15
N ARG A 475 -21.18 17.01 -3.81
CA ARG A 475 -20.06 17.89 -3.52
C ARG A 475 -20.18 18.65 -2.20
N THR A 476 -21.30 18.54 -1.51
CA THR A 476 -21.69 19.44 -0.44
C THR A 476 -21.84 18.82 0.95
N VAL A 477 -21.31 17.63 1.21
CA VAL A 477 -21.12 17.23 2.60
C VAL A 477 -19.95 18.03 3.17
N GLY A 478 -20.28 19.17 3.78
CA GLY A 478 -19.29 20.13 4.27
C GLY A 478 -19.22 21.45 3.49
N VAL A 479 -20.12 21.70 2.53
CA VAL A 479 -20.21 22.99 1.85
C VAL A 479 -21.32 23.84 2.47
N ASP A 480 -21.00 25.05 2.74
CA ASP A 480 -21.89 26.12 3.24
C ASP A 480 -23.15 26.23 2.36
N SER A 481 -24.31 25.96 2.95
CA SER A 481 -25.63 26.08 2.29
C SER A 481 -26.09 27.53 2.08
N SER A 482 -25.19 28.53 2.20
CA SER A 482 -25.49 29.93 2.08
C SER A 482 -25.53 30.48 0.65
N GLU A 483 -25.21 29.70 -0.40
CA GLU A 483 -25.49 30.15 -1.76
C GLU A 483 -26.93 29.83 -2.16
N PRO A 484 -27.69 30.85 -2.59
CA PRO A 484 -29.07 30.64 -3.02
C PRO A 484 -29.13 29.81 -4.31
N LEU A 485 -29.88 28.73 -4.27
CA LEU A 485 -30.18 27.88 -5.44
C LEU A 485 -30.72 28.72 -6.62
N PRO A 486 -30.23 28.47 -7.84
CA PRO A 486 -30.77 29.16 -9.01
C PRO A 486 -32.25 28.87 -9.17
N ALA A 487 -33.04 29.89 -9.52
CA ALA A 487 -34.50 29.88 -9.61
C ALA A 487 -35.11 28.81 -10.57
N SER A 488 -34.31 28.15 -11.40
CA SER A 488 -34.73 27.11 -12.33
C SER A 488 -34.98 25.74 -11.66
N ALA A 489 -34.48 25.51 -10.47
CA ALA A 489 -34.66 24.21 -9.78
C ALA A 489 -36.01 24.06 -9.05
N LYS A 490 -36.77 25.16 -8.90
CA LYS A 490 -38.07 25.13 -8.18
C LYS A 490 -39.24 24.66 -9.02
N ALA A 491 -39.10 24.40 -10.31
CA ALA A 491 -40.18 24.13 -11.24
C ALA A 491 -40.41 22.63 -11.56
N ALA A 492 -39.59 21.71 -11.10
CA ALA A 492 -39.63 20.31 -11.56
C ALA A 492 -40.21 19.28 -10.56
N ALA A 493 -40.76 19.69 -9.44
CA ALA A 493 -41.34 18.75 -8.46
C ALA A 493 -42.83 18.90 -8.36
N LYS A 494 -43.57 18.37 -9.34
CA LYS A 494 -44.98 17.98 -9.16
C LYS A 494 -45.11 16.47 -9.27
N PRO A 495 -45.65 15.78 -8.25
CA PRO A 495 -45.91 14.34 -8.37
C PRO A 495 -47.14 14.10 -9.19
N GLN A 496 -47.04 13.27 -10.23
CA GLN A 496 -48.19 12.68 -10.90
C GLN A 496 -48.86 11.67 -9.96
N GLN A 497 -50.13 11.94 -9.63
CA GLN A 497 -51.01 11.01 -8.96
C GLN A 497 -51.49 9.92 -9.92
N SER A 498 -51.13 8.67 -9.64
CA SER A 498 -51.85 7.52 -10.20
C SER A 498 -52.79 6.98 -9.15
N ALA A 499 -54.09 7.01 -9.48
CA ALA A 499 -55.16 6.47 -8.66
C ALA A 499 -55.15 4.94 -8.66
N GLY A 500 -55.05 4.35 -7.49
CA GLY A 500 -55.20 2.92 -7.23
C GLY A 500 -55.78 2.72 -5.84
N THR A 501 -57.06 2.45 -5.76
CA THR A 501 -57.78 2.17 -4.52
C THR A 501 -57.36 0.84 -3.90
N SER A 502 -56.82 0.88 -2.70
CA SER A 502 -56.90 -0.26 -1.75
C SER A 502 -57.04 0.25 -0.33
N TYR A 503 -58.12 -0.20 0.33
CA TYR A 503 -58.39 0.08 1.73
C TYR A 503 -57.36 -0.65 2.61
N GLY A 504 -56.44 0.08 3.19
CA GLY A 504 -55.55 -0.35 4.26
C GLY A 504 -55.49 0.73 5.32
N ILE A 505 -55.83 0.39 6.53
CA ILE A 505 -55.77 1.28 7.69
C ILE A 505 -54.30 1.65 7.91
N ARG A 506 -53.88 2.82 7.46
CA ARG A 506 -52.59 3.41 7.83
C ARG A 506 -52.69 3.88 9.27
N ARG A 507 -52.05 3.20 10.19
CA ARG A 507 -51.60 3.81 11.43
C ARG A 507 -50.57 4.86 11.06
N ASN A 508 -50.88 6.13 11.25
CA ASN A 508 -49.94 7.25 11.16
C ASN A 508 -48.94 7.06 12.28
N LEU A 509 -47.80 6.45 11.96
CA LEU A 509 -46.58 6.64 12.77
C LEU A 509 -46.18 8.10 12.59
N PRO A 510 -45.83 8.83 13.67
CA PRO A 510 -45.36 10.19 13.54
C PRO A 510 -44.16 10.21 12.58
N GLU A 511 -44.21 11.05 11.55
CA GLU A 511 -43.03 11.33 10.70
C GLU A 511 -41.92 11.75 11.61
N GLN A 512 -40.86 10.93 11.68
CA GLN A 512 -39.63 11.31 12.37
C GLN A 512 -39.05 12.51 11.63
N LYS A 513 -39.04 13.66 12.31
CA LYS A 513 -38.33 14.84 11.77
C LYS A 513 -36.86 14.47 11.58
N PRO A 514 -36.25 14.80 10.43
CA PRO A 514 -34.81 14.59 10.25
C PRO A 514 -34.07 15.33 11.35
N VAL A 515 -33.13 14.66 11.99
CA VAL A 515 -32.25 15.30 12.99
C VAL A 515 -31.36 16.27 12.22
N PRO A 516 -31.33 17.55 12.59
CA PRO A 516 -30.39 18.48 11.98
C PRO A 516 -28.95 18.00 12.18
N GLN A 517 -28.13 18.16 11.18
CA GLN A 517 -26.70 17.84 11.31
C GLN A 517 -26.10 18.71 12.42
N ARG A 518 -25.56 18.11 13.47
CA ARG A 518 -24.99 18.81 14.61
C ARG A 518 -23.53 19.22 14.39
N VAL A 519 -22.88 18.63 13.40
CA VAL A 519 -21.49 18.91 13.04
C VAL A 519 -21.45 19.37 11.59
N GLU A 520 -20.91 20.57 11.39
CA GLU A 520 -20.57 21.10 10.09
C GLU A 520 -19.05 21.06 9.94
N TRP A 521 -18.59 20.33 8.96
CA TRP A 521 -17.17 20.21 8.68
C TRP A 521 -16.77 21.23 7.63
N GLY A 522 -15.68 21.95 7.88
CA GLY A 522 -14.97 22.68 6.85
C GLY A 522 -14.45 21.75 5.76
N ARG A 523 -13.98 22.31 4.67
CA ARG A 523 -13.40 21.52 3.58
C ARG A 523 -12.16 20.77 4.05
N ASN A 524 -11.97 19.56 3.55
CA ASN A 524 -10.71 18.83 3.73
C ASN A 524 -9.54 19.65 3.19
N ILE A 525 -8.35 19.44 3.72
CA ILE A 525 -7.14 20.13 3.29
C ILE A 525 -6.10 19.15 2.74
N ILE A 526 -5.22 19.69 1.89
CA ILE A 526 -4.00 18.99 1.47
C ILE A 526 -2.94 19.07 2.58
N ASN A 527 -2.35 17.95 2.94
CA ASN A 527 -1.37 17.84 4.02
C ASN A 527 -0.01 18.44 3.67
N GLU A 528 0.42 18.28 2.41
CA GLU A 528 1.74 18.63 1.91
C GLU A 528 1.60 19.41 0.62
N SER A 529 2.45 20.43 0.42
CA SER A 529 2.50 21.13 -0.88
C SER A 529 2.90 20.16 -1.99
N LEU A 530 2.18 20.20 -3.10
CA LEU A 530 2.46 19.41 -4.29
C LEU A 530 3.23 20.25 -5.31
N TYR A 531 4.29 19.67 -5.85
CA TYR A 531 5.18 20.28 -6.80
C TYR A 531 5.22 19.48 -8.12
N LEU A 532 5.31 20.19 -9.22
CA LEU A 532 5.59 19.62 -10.51
C LEU A 532 7.11 19.62 -10.74
N GLY A 533 7.69 18.45 -10.94
CA GLY A 533 9.12 18.33 -11.26
C GLY A 533 9.36 18.55 -12.76
N MET A 534 10.29 19.42 -13.08
CA MET A 534 10.68 19.77 -14.45
C MET A 534 11.97 19.07 -14.86
N SER A 535 12.15 18.86 -16.16
CA SER A 535 13.35 18.21 -16.71
C SER A 535 14.67 18.94 -16.44
N ASN A 536 14.59 20.25 -16.20
CA ASN A 536 15.73 21.10 -15.82
C ASN A 536 16.04 21.10 -14.32
N ASN A 537 15.45 20.19 -13.54
CA ASN A 537 15.50 20.13 -12.08
C ASN A 537 14.86 21.32 -11.35
N THR A 538 14.12 22.18 -12.01
CA THR A 538 13.25 23.16 -11.33
C THR A 538 11.96 22.50 -10.88
N ARG A 539 11.23 23.17 -10.00
CA ARG A 539 9.97 22.68 -9.45
C ARG A 539 9.01 23.82 -9.31
N ASP A 540 7.80 23.62 -9.78
CA ASP A 540 6.72 24.59 -9.63
C ASP A 540 5.72 24.04 -8.62
N GLU A 541 5.41 24.84 -7.58
CA GLU A 541 4.37 24.50 -6.62
C GLU A 541 3.02 24.62 -7.32
N ILE A 542 2.31 23.49 -7.39
CA ILE A 542 1.01 23.42 -8.05
C ILE A 542 -0.15 23.52 -7.06
N ILE A 543 0.07 23.08 -5.83
CA ILE A 543 -0.91 23.15 -4.74
C ILE A 543 -0.15 23.35 -3.42
N ALA A 544 -0.51 24.37 -2.67
CA ALA A 544 0.08 24.63 -1.35
C ALA A 544 -0.52 23.71 -0.28
N ALA A 545 0.30 23.34 0.71
CA ALA A 545 -0.21 22.67 1.92
C ALA A 545 -1.26 23.53 2.61
N GLY A 546 -2.32 22.91 3.13
CA GLY A 546 -3.45 23.58 3.74
C GLY A 546 -4.51 24.08 2.75
N THR A 547 -4.32 23.86 1.43
CA THR A 547 -5.36 24.16 0.42
C THR A 547 -6.60 23.31 0.67
N GLU A 548 -7.76 23.96 0.64
CA GLU A 548 -9.05 23.29 0.82
C GLU A 548 -9.44 22.42 -0.37
N LEU A 549 -10.11 21.30 -0.08
CA LEU A 549 -10.59 20.34 -1.06
C LEU A 549 -12.14 20.33 -1.13
N PRO A 550 -12.74 20.05 -2.28
CA PRO A 550 -12.08 19.76 -3.56
C PRO A 550 -11.41 21.00 -4.16
N TYR A 551 -10.32 20.78 -4.86
CA TYR A 551 -9.54 21.85 -5.48
C TYR A 551 -9.44 21.66 -6.99
N SER A 552 -9.58 22.73 -7.75
CA SER A 552 -9.36 22.76 -9.19
C SER A 552 -8.40 23.90 -9.50
N SER A 553 -7.26 23.59 -10.07
CA SER A 553 -6.29 24.62 -10.42
C SER A 553 -6.82 25.52 -11.54
N SER A 554 -6.34 26.76 -11.59
CA SER A 554 -6.31 27.48 -12.85
C SER A 554 -5.49 26.70 -13.89
N LEU A 555 -5.56 27.13 -15.14
CA LEU A 555 -4.70 26.57 -16.18
C LEU A 555 -3.24 26.87 -15.86
N LEU A 556 -2.44 25.81 -15.69
CA LEU A 556 -1.01 25.91 -15.49
C LEU A 556 -0.35 25.99 -16.85
N THR A 557 0.20 27.15 -17.17
CA THR A 557 0.74 27.50 -18.49
C THR A 557 2.26 27.71 -18.44
N GLY A 558 2.88 27.93 -19.59
CA GLY A 558 4.32 28.20 -19.67
C GLY A 558 5.20 26.95 -19.81
N PHE A 559 4.63 25.75 -19.85
CA PHE A 559 5.36 24.52 -20.06
C PHE A 559 5.65 24.30 -21.55
N GLN A 560 6.83 23.75 -21.81
CA GLN A 560 7.25 23.37 -23.16
C GLN A 560 7.73 21.93 -23.20
N LEU A 561 7.39 21.24 -24.27
CA LEU A 561 7.82 19.87 -24.51
C LEU A 561 9.32 19.80 -24.77
N GLN A 562 10.00 18.92 -24.06
CA GLN A 562 11.35 18.47 -24.40
C GLN A 562 11.27 17.33 -25.44
N PRO A 563 12.36 17.04 -26.15
CA PRO A 563 12.37 15.93 -27.11
C PRO A 563 11.93 14.63 -26.43
N CYS A 564 10.81 14.10 -26.87
CA CYS A 564 10.32 12.84 -26.33
C CYS A 564 10.84 11.69 -27.18
N ALA A 565 11.69 10.84 -26.62
CA ALA A 565 12.25 9.67 -27.28
C ALA A 565 11.19 8.58 -27.54
N LYS A 566 10.05 8.60 -26.82
CA LYS A 566 9.03 7.54 -26.83
C LYS A 566 7.66 8.07 -27.27
N GLY A 567 7.51 8.46 -28.54
CA GLY A 567 6.19 8.91 -29.03
C GLY A 567 5.70 10.19 -28.37
N GLY A 568 4.41 10.43 -28.27
CA GLY A 568 3.80 11.60 -27.63
C GLY A 568 3.62 11.46 -26.11
N ARG A 569 4.41 10.62 -25.45
CA ARG A 569 4.32 10.39 -24.00
C ARG A 569 5.20 11.33 -23.21
N ILE A 570 4.64 11.92 -22.17
CA ILE A 570 5.35 12.80 -21.23
C ILE A 570 5.10 12.29 -19.83
N ASP A 571 6.16 12.15 -19.04
CA ASP A 571 6.05 11.86 -17.61
C ASP A 571 6.04 13.17 -16.83
N VAL A 572 5.01 13.37 -16.02
CA VAL A 572 4.80 14.56 -15.20
C VAL A 572 4.97 14.15 -13.73
N PRO A 573 6.17 14.28 -13.13
CA PRO A 573 6.40 13.86 -11.78
C PRO A 573 5.76 14.82 -10.78
N ILE A 574 4.90 14.28 -9.92
CA ILE A 574 4.32 14.99 -8.78
C ILE A 574 5.21 14.74 -7.58
N GLN A 575 5.68 15.81 -6.96
CA GLN A 575 6.67 15.76 -5.90
C GLN A 575 6.16 16.46 -4.65
N ILE A 576 6.66 16.02 -3.50
CA ILE A 576 6.55 16.74 -2.22
C ILE A 576 7.94 17.05 -1.69
N ARG A 577 8.01 18.07 -0.83
CA ARG A 577 9.25 18.45 -0.19
C ARG A 577 9.55 17.50 0.97
N ASN A 578 10.79 17.06 1.10
CA ASN A 578 11.22 16.24 2.24
C ASN A 578 11.28 17.05 3.55
N ILE A 579 11.44 16.33 4.65
CA ILE A 579 11.55 16.90 6.01
C ILE A 579 12.71 17.90 6.13
N ASP A 580 13.80 17.68 5.38
CA ASP A 580 14.97 18.57 5.34
C ASP A 580 14.67 19.96 4.74
N GLY A 581 13.47 20.17 4.23
CA GLY A 581 13.06 21.42 3.58
C GLY A 581 13.81 21.77 2.29
N LYS A 582 14.79 20.94 1.87
CA LYS A 582 15.70 21.19 0.75
C LYS A 582 15.55 20.18 -0.39
N THR A 583 15.33 18.94 -0.05
CA THR A 583 15.19 17.87 -1.04
C THR A 583 13.70 17.56 -1.32
N PHE A 584 13.46 16.97 -2.49
CA PHE A 584 12.12 16.62 -2.95
C PHE A 584 12.05 15.14 -3.29
N ARG A 585 10.89 14.57 -3.11
CA ARG A 585 10.59 13.20 -3.52
C ARG A 585 9.38 13.17 -4.45
N THR A 586 9.43 12.32 -5.45
CA THR A 586 8.30 12.08 -6.34
C THR A 586 7.37 11.06 -5.68
N ILE A 587 6.12 11.45 -5.46
CA ILE A 587 5.09 10.59 -4.88
C ILE A 587 4.27 9.89 -5.97
N ALA A 588 4.03 10.57 -7.08
CA ALA A 588 3.29 10.04 -8.22
C ALA A 588 3.86 10.58 -9.52
N SER A 589 3.60 9.90 -10.61
CA SER A 589 3.91 10.38 -11.96
C SER A 589 2.64 10.37 -12.79
N GLY A 590 2.26 11.53 -13.29
CA GLY A 590 1.26 11.66 -14.34
C GLY A 590 1.88 11.25 -15.66
N GLN A 591 1.28 10.32 -16.37
CA GLN A 591 1.67 9.98 -17.74
C GLN A 591 0.68 10.59 -18.71
N ILE A 592 1.15 11.52 -19.54
CA ILE A 592 0.36 12.18 -20.55
C ILE A 592 0.69 11.54 -21.89
N ASN A 593 -0.32 11.05 -22.59
CA ASN A 593 -0.19 10.48 -23.91
C ASN A 593 -0.91 11.36 -24.93
N PHE A 594 -0.17 11.78 -25.95
CA PHE A 594 -0.70 12.48 -27.12
C PHE A 594 -0.70 11.52 -28.31
N SER A 595 -1.59 11.78 -29.28
CA SER A 595 -1.74 10.94 -30.49
C SER A 595 -0.54 11.00 -31.43
N GLN A 596 0.25 12.07 -31.36
CA GLN A 596 1.39 12.28 -32.22
C GLN A 596 2.58 12.89 -31.47
N LYS A 597 3.76 12.84 -32.08
CA LYS A 597 4.94 13.57 -31.63
C LYS A 597 4.84 15.04 -31.99
N TYR A 598 5.01 15.86 -30.98
CA TYR A 598 5.10 17.32 -31.20
C TYR A 598 6.55 17.76 -31.25
N PRO A 599 6.84 18.85 -32.01
CA PRO A 599 8.16 19.44 -32.05
C PRO A 599 8.64 19.87 -30.65
N ASN A 600 9.94 19.87 -30.46
CA ASN A 600 10.55 20.42 -29.29
C ASN A 600 10.15 21.89 -29.09
N GLY A 601 9.76 22.27 -27.88
CA GLY A 601 9.30 23.62 -27.57
C GLY A 601 7.80 23.88 -27.86
N SER A 602 7.04 22.86 -28.29
CA SER A 602 5.57 22.98 -28.35
C SER A 602 5.01 23.23 -26.95
N TYR A 603 4.00 24.09 -26.84
CA TYR A 603 3.41 24.45 -25.56
C TYR A 603 2.47 23.36 -25.06
N VAL A 604 2.51 23.17 -23.74
CA VAL A 604 1.62 22.27 -22.99
C VAL A 604 0.96 23.05 -21.86
N VAL A 605 -0.31 22.78 -21.65
CA VAL A 605 -1.09 23.34 -20.55
C VAL A 605 -1.59 22.19 -19.71
N LEU A 606 -1.54 22.36 -18.40
CA LEU A 606 -1.99 21.38 -17.43
C LEU A 606 -3.12 21.95 -16.58
N LYS A 607 -4.00 21.08 -16.13
CA LYS A 607 -4.98 21.36 -15.09
C LYS A 607 -4.93 20.24 -14.06
N VAL A 608 -4.91 20.62 -12.80
CA VAL A 608 -4.86 19.68 -11.68
C VAL A 608 -6.15 19.80 -10.90
N ASP A 609 -6.87 18.71 -10.77
CA ASP A 609 -8.05 18.62 -9.94
C ASP A 609 -7.75 17.65 -8.80
N VAL A 610 -8.17 18.01 -7.58
CA VAL A 610 -8.06 17.13 -6.40
C VAL A 610 -9.43 16.99 -5.77
N SER A 611 -9.93 15.77 -5.70
CA SER A 611 -11.24 15.49 -5.11
C SER A 611 -11.24 15.72 -3.59
N SER A 612 -12.42 15.79 -3.00
CA SER A 612 -12.58 15.81 -1.53
C SER A 612 -11.93 14.59 -0.85
N SER A 613 -11.78 13.49 -1.56
CA SER A 613 -11.10 12.26 -1.10
C SER A 613 -9.59 12.26 -1.37
N LYS A 614 -8.99 13.42 -1.67
CA LYS A 614 -7.55 13.60 -1.98
C LYS A 614 -7.08 12.87 -3.25
N ILE A 615 -7.97 12.46 -4.13
CA ILE A 615 -7.59 11.84 -5.41
C ILE A 615 -7.20 12.92 -6.40
N ILE A 616 -5.97 12.83 -6.92
CA ILE A 616 -5.41 13.77 -7.87
C ILE A 616 -5.76 13.32 -9.28
N THR A 617 -6.26 14.24 -10.10
CA THR A 617 -6.52 14.05 -11.51
C THR A 617 -5.78 15.13 -12.30
N LEU A 618 -5.09 14.75 -13.38
CA LEU A 618 -4.40 15.64 -14.27
C LEU A 618 -5.07 15.64 -15.63
N GLN A 619 -5.31 16.82 -16.15
CA GLN A 619 -5.69 17.03 -17.55
C GLN A 619 -4.57 17.81 -18.24
N ALA A 620 -4.32 17.48 -19.49
CA ALA A 620 -3.27 18.12 -20.26
C ALA A 620 -3.66 18.27 -21.72
N TRP A 621 -3.17 19.29 -22.35
CA TRP A 621 -3.33 19.48 -23.80
C TRP A 621 -2.17 20.25 -24.40
N THR A 622 -1.92 20.02 -25.67
CA THR A 622 -0.97 20.83 -26.46
C THR A 622 -1.66 22.08 -26.98
N CYS A 623 -0.95 23.19 -27.00
CA CYS A 623 -1.47 24.49 -27.38
C CYS A 623 -0.56 25.18 -28.39
N GLY A 624 -1.17 26.02 -29.23
CA GLY A 624 -0.45 26.88 -30.21
C GLY A 624 0.20 28.08 -29.55
N LYS A 625 -0.27 28.47 -28.33
CA LYS A 625 0.22 29.63 -27.59
C LYS A 625 0.56 29.27 -26.16
N PRO A 626 1.48 29.99 -25.49
CA PRO A 626 1.92 29.71 -24.13
C PRO A 626 0.84 29.92 -23.06
N ASP A 627 -0.17 30.73 -23.33
CA ASP A 627 -1.30 31.03 -22.43
C ASP A 627 -2.42 29.98 -22.45
N GLY A 628 -2.28 28.95 -23.25
CA GLY A 628 -3.29 27.89 -23.40
C GLY A 628 -4.30 28.13 -24.50
N GLU A 629 -4.20 29.25 -25.20
CA GLU A 629 -5.05 29.50 -26.37
C GLU A 629 -4.66 28.60 -27.57
N CYS A 630 -5.63 28.35 -28.43
CA CYS A 630 -5.46 27.48 -29.60
C CYS A 630 -5.06 26.06 -29.23
N VAL A 631 -5.90 25.38 -28.47
CA VAL A 631 -5.75 23.94 -28.17
C VAL A 631 -5.64 23.16 -29.49
N ILE A 632 -4.59 22.35 -29.60
CA ILE A 632 -4.32 21.47 -30.72
C ILE A 632 -4.85 20.08 -30.44
N GLU A 633 -4.54 19.56 -29.26
CA GLU A 633 -4.92 18.19 -28.84
C GLU A 633 -5.03 18.08 -27.34
N ASN A 634 -5.99 17.25 -26.88
CA ASN A 634 -6.10 16.84 -25.48
C ASN A 634 -5.31 15.54 -25.28
N GLY A 635 -4.37 15.57 -24.35
CA GLY A 635 -3.63 14.37 -23.94
C GLY A 635 -4.40 13.59 -22.88
N ILE A 636 -4.34 12.26 -22.97
CA ILE A 636 -4.85 11.39 -21.91
C ILE A 636 -3.82 11.35 -20.80
N CYS A 637 -4.21 11.72 -19.59
CA CYS A 637 -3.33 11.70 -18.43
C CYS A 637 -3.75 10.58 -17.46
N LYS A 638 -2.79 9.71 -17.13
CA LYS A 638 -2.91 8.74 -16.05
C LYS A 638 -1.92 9.07 -14.95
N ILE A 639 -2.36 9.05 -13.71
CA ILE A 639 -1.49 9.21 -12.54
C ILE A 639 -1.13 7.83 -12.01
N GLU A 640 0.15 7.55 -11.93
CA GLU A 640 0.69 6.33 -11.33
C GLU A 640 1.61 6.67 -10.16
N ILE A 641 1.72 5.75 -9.19
CA ILE A 641 2.72 5.88 -8.11
C ILE A 641 4.10 5.91 -8.74
N SER A 642 4.93 6.87 -8.33
CA SER A 642 6.31 6.91 -8.79
C SER A 642 7.08 5.68 -8.29
N ASP A 643 8.03 5.22 -9.10
CA ASP A 643 8.95 4.17 -8.68
C ASP A 643 9.78 4.59 -7.44
N ASN A 644 10.02 5.89 -7.27
CA ASN A 644 10.69 6.43 -6.09
C ASN A 644 9.86 6.32 -4.80
N GLU A 645 8.54 6.43 -4.87
CA GLU A 645 7.69 6.24 -3.69
C GLU A 645 7.50 4.77 -3.36
N LYS A 646 7.31 3.91 -4.36
CA LYS A 646 7.39 2.45 -4.21
C LYS A 646 8.71 2.04 -3.53
N LEU A 647 9.80 2.69 -3.94
CA LEU A 647 11.12 2.54 -3.41
C LEU A 647 11.25 2.96 -1.95
N ARG A 648 10.68 4.12 -1.59
CA ARG A 648 10.74 4.63 -0.22
C ARG A 648 9.94 3.76 0.73
N GLN A 649 8.76 3.31 0.34
CA GLN A 649 7.97 2.35 1.10
C GLN A 649 8.77 1.07 1.31
N LYS A 650 9.41 0.57 0.27
CA LYS A 650 10.30 -0.60 0.32
C LYS A 650 11.56 -0.35 1.19
N LYS A 651 12.19 0.84 1.09
CA LYS A 651 13.31 1.25 1.95
C LYS A 651 12.92 1.32 3.43
N LYS A 652 11.76 1.88 3.73
CA LYS A 652 11.25 2.02 5.08
C LYS A 652 11.03 0.65 5.73
N LEU A 653 10.42 -0.28 5.00
CA LEU A 653 10.21 -1.65 5.44
C LEU A 653 11.51 -2.44 5.63
N VAL A 654 12.50 -2.22 4.76
CA VAL A 654 13.82 -2.84 4.86
C VAL A 654 14.63 -2.25 6.02
N GLN A 655 14.47 -0.96 6.32
CA GLN A 655 15.08 -0.31 7.51
C GLN A 655 14.49 -0.84 8.81
N GLU A 656 13.19 -1.14 8.83
CA GLU A 656 12.50 -1.74 9.99
C GLU A 656 12.88 -3.22 10.21
N SER A 657 13.32 -3.94 9.18
CA SER A 657 13.81 -5.33 9.30
C SER A 657 15.27 -5.48 9.81
N GLY A 658 15.93 -4.39 10.12
CA GLY A 658 17.09 -4.33 11.04
C GLY A 658 18.46 -4.79 10.54
N ASN A 659 18.65 -5.29 9.32
CA ASN A 659 19.98 -5.76 8.88
C ASN A 659 20.73 -4.74 8.02
N LYS A 660 21.31 -3.72 8.66
CA LYS A 660 22.31 -2.90 8.00
C LYS A 660 23.54 -3.74 7.72
N MET A 661 23.91 -3.90 6.45
CA MET A 661 25.09 -4.68 6.05
C MET A 661 26.24 -3.74 5.64
N HIS A 662 27.45 -4.11 6.01
CA HIS A 662 28.62 -3.44 5.47
C HIS A 662 28.86 -3.95 4.04
N PRO A 663 28.69 -3.14 2.98
CA PRO A 663 28.62 -3.62 1.60
C PRO A 663 29.85 -4.41 1.17
N VAL A 664 31.06 -3.88 1.44
CA VAL A 664 32.33 -4.53 1.08
C VAL A 664 32.50 -5.88 1.79
N SER A 665 32.12 -5.96 3.06
CA SER A 665 32.19 -7.20 3.83
C SER A 665 31.19 -8.26 3.31
N ALA A 666 29.98 -7.85 3.02
CA ALA A 666 28.94 -8.73 2.49
C ALA A 666 29.29 -9.28 1.11
N LEU A 667 29.79 -8.43 0.21
CA LEU A 667 30.24 -8.84 -1.12
C LEU A 667 31.50 -9.69 -1.06
N ASN A 668 32.42 -9.44 -0.14
CA ASN A 668 33.58 -10.29 0.08
C ASN A 668 33.19 -11.67 0.61
N SER A 669 32.21 -11.76 1.48
CA SER A 669 31.66 -13.03 1.94
C SER A 669 31.07 -13.84 0.78
N LEU A 670 30.30 -13.22 -0.08
CA LEU A 670 29.77 -13.83 -1.31
C LEU A 670 30.93 -14.26 -2.24
N ARG A 671 31.91 -13.38 -2.46
CA ARG A 671 33.10 -13.66 -3.28
C ARG A 671 33.86 -14.86 -2.76
N ASN A 672 34.15 -14.91 -1.47
CA ASN A 672 34.91 -15.98 -0.84
C ASN A 672 34.22 -17.33 -0.98
N VAL A 673 32.91 -17.40 -0.83
CA VAL A 673 32.13 -18.62 -1.06
C VAL A 673 32.26 -19.07 -2.51
N LEU A 674 32.14 -18.15 -3.46
CA LEU A 674 32.20 -18.46 -4.89
C LEU A 674 33.60 -18.78 -5.38
N MET A 675 34.65 -18.16 -4.81
CA MET A 675 36.06 -18.39 -5.18
C MET A 675 36.72 -19.58 -4.48
N GLN A 676 36.03 -20.24 -3.51
CA GLN A 676 36.60 -21.45 -2.90
C GLN A 676 36.99 -22.46 -3.96
N LYS A 677 38.33 -22.64 -4.16
CA LYS A 677 38.89 -23.57 -5.15
C LYS A 677 38.46 -24.96 -4.82
N LYS A 678 38.12 -25.76 -5.87
CA LYS A 678 37.90 -27.21 -5.82
C LYS A 678 39.11 -27.85 -5.16
N LYS A 679 39.07 -28.05 -3.83
CA LYS A 679 39.95 -29.05 -3.23
C LYS A 679 39.41 -30.40 -3.68
N GLN A 680 40.24 -31.17 -4.30
CA GLN A 680 40.04 -32.50 -4.83
C GLN A 680 38.73 -33.23 -4.41
N ARG A 681 37.90 -33.50 -5.42
CA ARG A 681 36.63 -34.28 -5.33
C ARG A 681 35.57 -33.71 -4.39
N TRP A 682 34.93 -32.67 -4.84
CA TRP A 682 33.63 -32.26 -4.28
C TRP A 682 32.56 -33.26 -4.73
N SER A 683 31.79 -33.78 -3.78
CA SER A 683 30.56 -34.54 -4.10
C SER A 683 29.53 -33.57 -4.73
N ARG A 684 28.58 -34.12 -5.49
CA ARG A 684 27.45 -33.32 -6.04
C ARG A 684 26.74 -32.48 -4.95
N ASP A 685 26.71 -32.97 -3.71
CA ASP A 685 26.02 -32.33 -2.58
C ASP A 685 26.76 -31.09 -2.11
N SER A 686 28.08 -31.09 -2.05
CA SER A 686 28.86 -29.91 -1.64
C SER A 686 28.81 -28.77 -2.67
N GLN A 687 28.59 -29.07 -3.95
CA GLN A 687 28.39 -28.03 -4.97
C GLN A 687 26.98 -27.42 -4.88
N LYS A 688 25.96 -28.22 -4.54
CA LYS A 688 24.61 -27.74 -4.26
C LYS A 688 24.60 -26.86 -3.00
N GLU A 689 25.33 -27.27 -1.97
CA GLU A 689 25.46 -26.52 -0.72
C GLU A 689 26.13 -25.16 -0.93
N LYS A 690 27.24 -25.11 -1.68
CA LYS A 690 27.91 -23.88 -2.08
C LYS A 690 26.97 -22.93 -2.83
N SER A 691 26.22 -23.45 -3.80
CA SER A 691 25.27 -22.67 -4.56
C SER A 691 24.11 -22.16 -3.70
N ALA A 692 23.64 -22.95 -2.73
CA ALA A 692 22.63 -22.57 -1.76
C ALA A 692 23.12 -21.43 -0.85
N ILE A 693 24.34 -21.54 -0.30
CA ILE A 693 24.94 -20.49 0.53
C ILE A 693 25.12 -19.19 -0.28
N ALA A 694 25.63 -19.29 -1.50
CA ALA A 694 25.80 -18.10 -2.35
C ALA A 694 24.45 -17.43 -2.69
N ARG A 695 23.41 -18.23 -2.93
CA ARG A 695 22.04 -17.75 -3.17
C ARG A 695 21.49 -17.05 -1.92
N GLN A 696 21.66 -17.66 -0.75
CA GLN A 696 21.23 -17.08 0.52
C GLN A 696 21.93 -15.74 0.79
N LEU A 697 23.24 -15.65 0.60
CA LEU A 697 24.00 -14.38 0.75
C LEU A 697 23.52 -13.32 -0.25
N ALA A 698 23.30 -13.70 -1.50
CA ALA A 698 22.78 -12.77 -2.50
C ALA A 698 21.37 -12.26 -2.14
N THR A 699 20.51 -13.13 -1.63
CA THR A 699 19.17 -12.75 -1.15
C THR A 699 19.25 -11.81 0.07
N GLN A 700 20.15 -12.07 1.01
CA GLN A 700 20.37 -11.17 2.14
C GLN A 700 20.85 -9.78 1.69
N ILE A 701 21.75 -9.71 0.71
CA ILE A 701 22.23 -8.44 0.15
C ILE A 701 21.07 -7.69 -0.55
N VAL A 702 20.26 -8.38 -1.33
CA VAL A 702 19.10 -7.76 -2.02
C VAL A 702 18.08 -7.21 -1.02
N ASN A 703 17.95 -7.84 0.14
CA ASN A 703 17.00 -7.45 1.20
C ASN A 703 17.68 -6.66 2.35
N CYS A 704 18.83 -6.03 2.13
CA CYS A 704 19.49 -5.24 3.15
C CYS A 704 18.80 -3.87 3.38
N SER A 705 19.03 -3.27 4.55
CA SER A 705 18.45 -1.97 4.90
C SER A 705 19.15 -0.76 4.28
N ASN A 706 20.28 -0.96 3.62
CA ASN A 706 21.09 0.09 3.00
C ASN A 706 21.48 -0.25 1.55
N PRO A 707 20.50 -0.50 0.66
CA PRO A 707 20.76 -0.95 -0.72
C PRO A 707 21.51 0.07 -1.57
N GLU A 708 21.42 1.36 -1.28
CA GLU A 708 22.13 2.43 -1.96
C GLU A 708 23.66 2.37 -1.75
N ASP A 709 24.11 1.91 -0.59
CA ASP A 709 25.52 1.79 -0.27
C ASP A 709 26.24 0.71 -1.09
N PHE A 710 25.49 -0.15 -1.76
CA PHE A 710 26.00 -1.25 -2.56
C PHE A 710 26.36 -0.87 -4.01
N ALA A 711 25.95 0.30 -4.51
CA ALA A 711 26.17 0.68 -5.90
C ALA A 711 27.65 0.70 -6.27
N ASP A 712 28.47 1.48 -5.58
CA ASP A 712 29.91 1.57 -5.83
C ASP A 712 30.64 0.24 -5.64
N PRO A 713 30.45 -0.50 -4.53
CA PRO A 713 31.09 -1.80 -4.35
C PRO A 713 30.72 -2.84 -5.42
N ILE A 714 29.47 -2.88 -5.87
CA ILE A 714 29.02 -3.79 -6.93
C ILE A 714 29.69 -3.42 -8.25
N ILE A 715 29.67 -2.15 -8.64
CA ILE A 715 30.28 -1.68 -9.88
C ILE A 715 31.78 -1.96 -9.89
N LYS A 716 32.48 -1.68 -8.77
CA LYS A 716 33.89 -2.03 -8.63
C LYS A 716 34.13 -3.53 -8.74
N GLY A 717 33.28 -4.34 -8.13
CA GLY A 717 33.37 -5.81 -8.22
C GLY A 717 33.15 -6.36 -9.63
N ILE A 718 32.29 -5.71 -10.43
CA ILE A 718 32.09 -6.06 -11.85
C ILE A 718 33.37 -5.85 -12.65
N TYR A 719 34.12 -4.79 -12.37
CA TYR A 719 35.41 -4.49 -13.00
C TYR A 719 36.59 -5.29 -12.44
N ASP A 720 36.41 -6.06 -11.37
CA ASP A 720 37.46 -6.94 -10.84
C ASP A 720 37.58 -8.22 -11.65
N TYR A 721 38.39 -8.16 -12.72
CA TYR A 721 38.69 -9.29 -13.59
C TYR A 721 39.46 -10.43 -12.93
N ASN A 722 40.02 -10.21 -11.72
CA ASN A 722 40.66 -11.26 -10.93
C ASN A 722 39.68 -12.11 -10.13
N SER A 723 38.42 -11.72 -10.07
CA SER A 723 37.34 -12.49 -9.46
C SER A 723 36.80 -13.56 -10.41
N CYS A 724 36.12 -14.56 -9.86
CA CYS A 724 35.52 -15.61 -10.68
C CYS A 724 34.31 -15.09 -11.45
N GLU A 725 34.06 -15.66 -12.62
CA GLU A 725 32.95 -15.32 -13.51
C GLU A 725 31.60 -15.40 -12.79
N GLU A 726 31.37 -16.43 -11.96
CA GLU A 726 30.15 -16.62 -11.20
C GLU A 726 29.89 -15.44 -10.22
N TYR A 727 30.91 -14.90 -9.61
CA TYR A 727 30.79 -13.73 -8.73
C TYR A 727 30.36 -12.49 -9.51
N ARG A 728 30.99 -12.20 -10.63
CA ARG A 728 30.63 -11.06 -11.49
C ARG A 728 29.21 -11.19 -12.04
N CYS A 729 28.82 -12.39 -12.43
CA CYS A 729 27.45 -12.72 -12.84
C CYS A 729 26.44 -12.38 -11.73
N ARG A 730 26.71 -12.82 -10.50
CA ARG A 730 25.86 -12.50 -9.34
C ARG A 730 25.81 -11.01 -9.04
N LEU A 731 26.91 -10.28 -9.25
CA LEU A 731 26.92 -8.82 -9.06
C LEU A 731 25.95 -8.10 -10.01
N PHE A 732 25.86 -8.51 -11.28
CA PHE A 732 24.87 -7.98 -12.20
C PHE A 732 23.44 -8.28 -11.76
N THR A 733 23.17 -9.50 -11.30
CA THR A 733 21.85 -9.89 -10.78
C THR A 733 21.47 -9.04 -9.54
N ILE A 734 22.39 -8.93 -8.59
CA ILE A 734 22.18 -8.11 -7.37
C ILE A 734 22.04 -6.63 -7.75
N GLY A 735 22.94 -6.10 -8.58
CA GLY A 735 22.91 -4.72 -9.04
C GLY A 735 21.60 -4.36 -9.75
N ARG A 736 21.11 -5.23 -10.64
CA ARG A 736 19.80 -5.08 -11.30
C ARG A 736 18.66 -5.00 -10.27
N LYS A 737 18.64 -5.86 -9.27
CA LYS A 737 17.60 -5.86 -8.22
C LYS A 737 17.71 -4.64 -7.29
N LEU A 738 18.92 -4.21 -6.97
CA LEU A 738 19.14 -3.03 -6.14
C LEU A 738 19.05 -1.71 -6.91
N SER A 739 19.14 -1.73 -8.25
CA SER A 739 19.10 -0.50 -9.06
C SER A 739 17.82 0.31 -8.92
N VAL A 740 16.74 -0.32 -8.49
CA VAL A 740 15.50 0.37 -8.12
C VAL A 740 15.70 1.38 -6.96
N TYR A 741 16.75 1.20 -6.16
CA TYR A 741 17.11 2.07 -5.04
C TYR A 741 18.19 3.11 -5.40
N TRP A 742 18.75 3.03 -6.59
CA TRP A 742 19.88 3.83 -7.03
C TRP A 742 19.45 5.07 -7.80
N THR A 743 20.30 6.07 -7.76
CA THR A 743 20.16 7.27 -8.59
C THR A 743 20.38 6.93 -10.07
N ASP A 744 19.90 7.79 -10.97
CA ASP A 744 20.11 7.60 -12.41
C ASP A 744 21.62 7.58 -12.76
N ARG A 745 22.45 8.29 -12.01
CA ARG A 745 23.91 8.26 -12.16
C ARG A 745 24.47 6.86 -11.90
N GLU A 746 24.03 6.18 -10.85
CA GLU A 746 24.46 4.84 -10.49
C GLU A 746 23.94 3.79 -11.47
N LYS A 747 22.68 3.94 -11.90
CA LYS A 747 22.07 3.11 -12.97
C LYS A 747 22.86 3.23 -14.27
N ASN A 748 23.21 4.45 -14.68
CA ASN A 748 24.01 4.68 -15.88
C ASN A 748 25.40 4.02 -15.77
N ARG A 749 26.05 4.10 -14.60
CA ARG A 749 27.34 3.43 -14.37
C ARG A 749 27.23 1.90 -14.44
N LEU A 750 26.12 1.33 -13.95
CA LEU A 750 25.88 -0.11 -14.11
C LEU A 750 25.66 -0.48 -15.58
N SER A 751 24.96 0.35 -16.33
CA SER A 751 24.75 0.17 -17.78
C SER A 751 26.08 0.26 -18.56
N ASP A 752 26.93 1.20 -18.21
CA ASP A 752 28.23 1.35 -18.85
C ASP A 752 29.13 0.14 -18.54
N ALA A 753 29.14 -0.32 -17.27
CA ALA A 753 29.86 -1.55 -16.89
C ALA A 753 29.33 -2.79 -17.63
N ALA A 754 28.02 -2.85 -17.84
CA ALA A 754 27.41 -3.93 -18.64
C ALA A 754 27.85 -3.88 -20.11
N LEU A 755 27.90 -2.70 -20.73
CA LEU A 755 28.38 -2.53 -22.11
C LEU A 755 29.86 -2.90 -22.26
N GLU A 756 30.71 -2.51 -21.31
CA GLU A 756 32.13 -2.85 -21.36
C GLU A 756 32.34 -4.36 -21.26
N VAL A 757 31.64 -5.05 -20.37
CA VAL A 757 31.70 -6.53 -20.26
C VAL A 757 31.23 -7.22 -21.55
N LEU A 758 30.27 -6.63 -22.26
CA LEU A 758 29.78 -7.18 -23.54
C LEU A 758 30.76 -7.01 -24.69
N VAL A 759 31.55 -5.96 -24.67
CA VAL A 759 32.58 -5.64 -25.70
C VAL A 759 33.90 -6.31 -25.36
N ALA A 760 34.21 -6.56 -24.09
CA ALA A 760 35.44 -7.21 -23.69
C ALA A 760 35.53 -8.62 -24.28
N ASP A 761 36.63 -8.89 -24.97
CA ASP A 761 36.93 -10.17 -25.63
C ASP A 761 37.47 -11.21 -24.62
N VAL A 762 36.83 -11.25 -23.46
CA VAL A 762 37.03 -12.30 -22.45
C VAL A 762 36.21 -13.48 -22.96
N GLU A 763 36.88 -14.54 -23.39
CA GLU A 763 36.22 -15.84 -23.60
C GLU A 763 35.51 -16.23 -22.32
N GLY A 764 34.23 -15.81 -22.21
CA GLY A 764 33.41 -16.08 -21.04
C GLY A 764 33.27 -17.58 -20.94
N LEU A 765 33.72 -18.13 -19.83
CA LEU A 765 33.37 -19.46 -19.41
C LEU A 765 31.84 -19.61 -19.47
N ASN A 766 31.32 -20.30 -20.46
CA ASN A 766 29.97 -20.77 -20.50
C ASN A 766 29.83 -21.76 -19.33
N LEU A 767 29.45 -21.24 -18.16
CA LEU A 767 29.01 -22.07 -17.05
C LEU A 767 27.64 -22.61 -17.43
N ASP A 768 27.67 -23.73 -18.21
CA ASP A 768 26.48 -24.50 -18.47
C ASP A 768 26.05 -25.21 -17.19
N LEU A 769 25.27 -24.53 -16.39
CA LEU A 769 24.56 -25.09 -15.25
C LEU A 769 23.25 -25.76 -15.70
N SER A 770 23.24 -26.33 -16.91
CA SER A 770 22.09 -26.90 -17.61
C SER A 770 21.53 -28.20 -17.02
N ARG A 771 21.36 -28.25 -15.70
CA ARG A 771 20.48 -29.24 -15.05
C ARG A 771 19.46 -28.58 -14.10
N GLY A 772 19.01 -27.41 -14.47
CA GLY A 772 17.99 -26.63 -13.79
C GLY A 772 17.47 -25.45 -14.59
N GLY A 773 17.82 -25.32 -15.86
CA GLY A 773 17.22 -24.31 -16.75
C GLY A 773 17.84 -22.92 -16.75
N GLU A 774 18.78 -22.59 -15.87
CA GLU A 774 19.45 -21.27 -15.84
C GLU A 774 20.81 -21.30 -16.57
N ILE A 775 20.91 -20.63 -17.70
CA ILE A 775 22.21 -20.27 -18.30
C ILE A 775 22.74 -19.04 -17.53
N ILE A 776 23.62 -19.28 -16.56
CA ILE A 776 24.31 -18.22 -15.86
C ILE A 776 25.54 -17.80 -16.66
N SER A 777 25.40 -16.76 -17.47
CA SER A 777 26.51 -16.12 -18.18
C SER A 777 26.58 -14.66 -17.76
N THR A 778 27.80 -14.16 -17.47
CA THR A 778 27.99 -12.75 -17.12
C THR A 778 27.47 -11.83 -18.22
N LYS A 779 27.69 -12.17 -19.49
CA LYS A 779 27.17 -11.39 -20.63
C LYS A 779 25.64 -11.39 -20.69
N VAL A 780 24.98 -12.51 -20.39
CA VAL A 780 23.50 -12.58 -20.32
C VAL A 780 22.97 -11.70 -19.19
N GLN A 781 23.57 -11.75 -18.01
CA GLN A 781 23.17 -10.91 -16.89
C GLN A 781 23.47 -9.43 -17.13
N ALA A 782 24.53 -9.11 -17.86
CA ALA A 782 24.82 -7.74 -18.31
C ALA A 782 23.73 -7.23 -19.26
N ILE A 783 23.24 -8.07 -20.19
CA ILE A 783 22.12 -7.70 -21.09
C ILE A 783 20.84 -7.44 -20.27
N TYR A 784 20.53 -8.26 -19.26
CA TYR A 784 19.39 -8.01 -18.37
C TYR A 784 19.55 -6.75 -17.52
N ALA A 785 20.77 -6.43 -17.08
CA ALA A 785 21.03 -5.16 -16.39
C ALA A 785 20.82 -3.95 -17.33
N LEU A 786 21.25 -4.06 -18.59
CA LEU A 786 20.96 -3.04 -19.62
C LEU A 786 19.46 -2.91 -19.90
N ALA A 787 18.70 -3.99 -19.92
CA ALA A 787 17.25 -3.95 -20.12
C ALA A 787 16.54 -3.11 -19.06
N VAL A 788 17.04 -3.12 -17.81
CA VAL A 788 16.44 -2.40 -16.67
C VAL A 788 17.01 -1.00 -16.50
N CYS A 789 18.31 -0.83 -16.72
CA CYS A 789 19.04 0.41 -16.40
C CYS A 789 19.48 1.18 -17.65
N GLY A 790 19.52 0.55 -18.83
CA GLY A 790 20.10 1.12 -20.04
C GLY A 790 19.12 1.99 -20.84
N THR A 791 19.70 2.79 -21.72
CA THR A 791 18.97 3.61 -22.70
C THR A 791 18.71 2.84 -24.00
N ALA A 792 17.74 3.27 -24.79
CA ALA A 792 17.46 2.71 -26.13
C ALA A 792 18.72 2.66 -27.03
N ASN A 793 19.57 3.70 -26.96
CA ASN A 793 20.84 3.75 -27.69
C ASN A 793 21.83 2.66 -27.25
N GLN A 794 21.94 2.42 -25.95
CA GLN A 794 22.81 1.39 -25.41
C GLN A 794 22.34 -0.01 -25.81
N ILE A 795 21.01 -0.23 -25.79
CA ILE A 795 20.40 -1.50 -26.21
C ILE A 795 20.56 -1.74 -27.72
N SER A 796 20.50 -0.70 -28.54
CA SER A 796 20.75 -0.82 -29.98
C SER A 796 22.15 -1.39 -30.33
N ARG A 797 23.13 -1.23 -29.44
CA ARG A 797 24.48 -1.82 -29.60
C ARG A 797 24.51 -3.35 -29.49
N LEU A 798 23.46 -3.96 -28.95
CA LEU A 798 23.32 -5.42 -28.87
C LEU A 798 23.06 -6.09 -30.23
N LYS A 799 22.98 -5.33 -31.32
CA LYS A 799 22.68 -5.82 -32.68
C LYS A 799 23.61 -6.97 -33.14
N SER A 800 24.88 -6.96 -32.74
CA SER A 800 25.83 -8.02 -33.05
C SER A 800 25.63 -9.31 -32.24
N LEU A 801 24.95 -9.24 -31.11
CA LEU A 801 24.73 -10.35 -30.19
C LEU A 801 23.34 -10.96 -30.33
N ARG A 802 22.33 -10.20 -30.75
CA ARG A 802 20.92 -10.59 -30.71
C ARG A 802 20.56 -11.86 -31.49
N ASN A 803 21.37 -12.23 -32.50
CA ASN A 803 21.16 -13.44 -33.28
C ASN A 803 22.15 -14.56 -32.91
N LYS A 804 23.01 -14.36 -31.92
CA LYS A 804 23.97 -15.38 -31.48
C LYS A 804 23.29 -16.36 -30.52
N PRO A 805 23.48 -17.68 -30.70
CA PRO A 805 22.97 -18.66 -29.74
C PRO A 805 23.39 -18.32 -28.30
N GLY A 806 22.46 -18.47 -27.34
CA GLY A 806 22.70 -18.17 -25.93
C GLY A 806 22.43 -16.71 -25.52
N TYR A 807 22.27 -15.78 -26.48
CA TYR A 807 21.96 -14.37 -26.18
C TYR A 807 20.59 -13.93 -26.69
N VAL A 808 19.93 -14.73 -27.51
CA VAL A 808 18.66 -14.39 -28.17
C VAL A 808 17.59 -13.94 -27.14
N ASN A 809 17.39 -14.74 -26.09
CA ASN A 809 16.33 -14.49 -25.12
C ASN A 809 16.55 -13.20 -24.33
N SER A 810 17.78 -12.98 -23.85
CA SER A 810 18.10 -11.74 -23.11
C SER A 810 18.03 -10.51 -24.03
N CYS A 811 18.42 -10.65 -25.29
CA CYS A 811 18.27 -9.58 -26.28
C CYS A 811 16.79 -9.31 -26.62
N LEU A 812 15.97 -10.35 -26.79
CA LEU A 812 14.52 -10.21 -26.99
C LEU A 812 13.90 -9.39 -25.88
N TYR A 813 14.19 -9.76 -24.64
CA TYR A 813 13.70 -9.01 -23.48
C TYR A 813 14.18 -7.57 -23.47
N ALA A 814 15.48 -7.32 -23.68
CA ALA A 814 16.02 -5.97 -23.67
C ALA A 814 15.44 -5.08 -24.77
N TYR A 815 15.29 -5.62 -25.97
CA TYR A 815 14.68 -4.90 -27.09
C TYR A 815 13.19 -4.63 -26.87
N GLY A 816 12.46 -5.59 -26.32
CA GLY A 816 11.06 -5.42 -25.95
C GLY A 816 10.86 -4.33 -24.88
N MET A 817 11.64 -4.36 -23.81
CA MET A 817 11.59 -3.37 -22.73
C MET A 817 11.91 -1.97 -23.19
N ALA A 818 12.83 -1.81 -24.13
CA ALA A 818 13.28 -0.51 -24.64
C ALA A 818 12.53 -0.02 -25.89
N HIS A 819 11.59 -0.80 -26.40
CA HIS A 819 10.86 -0.54 -27.65
C HIS A 819 11.80 -0.28 -28.86
N VAL A 820 12.90 -1.05 -28.95
CA VAL A 820 13.91 -0.90 -30.00
C VAL A 820 13.72 -1.98 -31.05
N ASP A 821 13.86 -1.61 -32.34
CA ASP A 821 13.82 -2.50 -33.53
C ASP A 821 12.65 -3.52 -33.47
N ILE A 822 11.45 -2.99 -33.32
CA ILE A 822 10.22 -3.80 -33.26
C ILE A 822 10.06 -4.73 -34.49
N PRO A 823 10.44 -4.33 -35.73
CA PRO A 823 10.43 -5.25 -36.85
C PRO A 823 11.21 -6.54 -36.59
N TRP A 824 12.40 -6.47 -35.99
CA TRP A 824 13.17 -7.66 -35.66
C TRP A 824 12.45 -8.54 -34.61
N LEU A 825 11.78 -7.96 -33.64
CA LEU A 825 11.00 -8.70 -32.63
C LEU A 825 9.85 -9.47 -33.29
N VAL A 826 9.12 -8.82 -34.20
CA VAL A 826 8.02 -9.46 -34.93
C VAL A 826 8.54 -10.55 -35.87
N ASP A 827 9.69 -10.36 -36.51
CA ASP A 827 10.34 -11.37 -37.34
C ASP A 827 10.80 -12.60 -36.53
N GLN A 828 11.29 -12.38 -35.29
CA GLN A 828 11.64 -13.50 -34.39
C GLN A 828 10.38 -14.27 -33.95
N LEU A 829 9.32 -13.56 -33.58
CA LEU A 829 8.03 -14.20 -33.28
C LEU A 829 7.56 -15.05 -34.48
N ALA A 830 7.62 -14.53 -35.69
CA ALA A 830 7.22 -15.22 -36.89
C ALA A 830 8.00 -16.54 -37.09
N ARG A 831 9.34 -16.48 -36.94
CA ARG A 831 10.21 -17.67 -37.04
C ARG A 831 9.90 -18.73 -35.98
N ASP A 832 9.73 -18.29 -34.72
CA ASP A 832 9.47 -19.18 -33.59
C ASP A 832 8.08 -19.85 -33.71
N CYS A 833 7.07 -19.11 -34.15
CA CYS A 833 5.74 -19.61 -34.45
C CYS A 833 5.76 -20.61 -35.65
N ASP A 834 6.54 -20.30 -36.69
CA ASP A 834 6.70 -21.22 -37.85
C ASP A 834 7.35 -22.54 -37.43
N ILE A 835 8.35 -22.52 -36.55
CA ILE A 835 8.96 -23.69 -35.94
C ILE A 835 7.92 -24.50 -35.12
N LEU A 836 7.09 -23.81 -34.34
CA LEU A 836 6.01 -24.45 -33.58
C LEU A 836 5.02 -25.17 -34.49
N LEU A 837 4.57 -24.51 -35.56
CA LEU A 837 3.61 -25.04 -36.51
C LEU A 837 4.13 -26.20 -37.32
N LYS A 838 5.43 -26.23 -37.64
CA LYS A 838 6.10 -27.31 -38.41
C LYS A 838 6.51 -28.49 -37.53
N GLY A 839 6.51 -28.34 -36.21
CA GLY A 839 6.87 -29.39 -35.26
C GLY A 839 8.36 -29.79 -35.27
N HIS A 840 9.23 -29.03 -35.94
CA HIS A 840 10.65 -29.34 -36.09
C HIS A 840 11.51 -28.15 -35.63
N GLY A 841 12.39 -28.38 -34.66
CA GLY A 841 13.34 -27.39 -34.20
C GLY A 841 13.20 -27.00 -32.72
N LYS A 842 14.11 -26.14 -32.26
CA LYS A 842 14.07 -25.62 -30.88
C LYS A 842 13.09 -24.44 -30.80
N ARG A 843 12.00 -24.67 -30.16
CA ARG A 843 10.94 -23.65 -29.95
C ARG A 843 11.40 -22.56 -29.01
N ASN A 844 10.98 -21.30 -29.25
CA ASN A 844 11.25 -20.15 -28.40
C ASN A 844 10.07 -19.14 -28.38
N VAL A 845 8.87 -19.61 -28.71
CA VAL A 845 7.64 -18.79 -28.80
C VAL A 845 7.37 -18.03 -27.51
N GLN A 846 7.63 -18.64 -26.35
CA GLN A 846 7.47 -17.99 -25.05
C GLN A 846 8.20 -16.66 -24.97
N ASN A 847 9.50 -16.62 -25.31
CA ASN A 847 10.32 -15.42 -25.16
C ASN A 847 10.05 -14.40 -26.27
N SER A 848 9.80 -14.85 -27.50
CA SER A 848 9.48 -13.91 -28.61
C SER A 848 8.08 -13.28 -28.43
N ALA A 849 7.08 -14.05 -28.00
CA ALA A 849 5.76 -13.49 -27.67
C ALA A 849 5.85 -12.50 -26.50
N HIS A 850 6.58 -12.85 -25.44
CA HIS A 850 6.81 -11.98 -24.31
C HIS A 850 7.46 -10.64 -24.73
N ALA A 851 8.52 -10.71 -25.53
CA ALA A 851 9.21 -9.52 -26.03
C ALA A 851 8.33 -8.64 -26.92
N VAL A 852 7.50 -9.23 -27.77
CA VAL A 852 6.52 -8.51 -28.60
C VAL A 852 5.45 -7.87 -27.72
N GLY A 853 4.94 -8.57 -26.70
CA GLY A 853 4.01 -7.99 -25.73
C GLY A 853 4.59 -6.79 -25.01
N LEU A 854 5.83 -6.86 -24.54
CA LEU A 854 6.55 -5.73 -23.95
C LEU A 854 6.73 -4.56 -24.94
N ALA A 855 7.08 -4.86 -26.19
CA ALA A 855 7.31 -3.85 -27.20
C ALA A 855 6.05 -3.07 -27.58
N PHE A 856 4.89 -3.72 -27.58
CA PHE A 856 3.61 -3.06 -27.90
C PHE A 856 2.86 -2.56 -26.67
N ARG A 857 3.30 -2.87 -25.48
CA ARG A 857 2.82 -2.26 -24.25
C ARG A 857 3.24 -0.79 -24.23
N ASP A 858 2.32 0.11 -23.91
CA ASP A 858 2.57 1.56 -23.78
C ASP A 858 3.11 2.23 -25.07
N TYR A 859 3.12 1.53 -26.20
CA TYR A 859 3.60 2.06 -27.46
C TYR A 859 2.47 2.80 -28.17
N SER A 860 2.53 4.11 -28.14
CA SER A 860 1.59 5.01 -28.82
C SER A 860 2.20 5.57 -30.11
N CYS A 861 2.33 4.74 -31.12
CA CYS A 861 2.71 5.20 -32.45
C CYS A 861 1.58 4.95 -33.45
N TYR A 862 1.27 5.91 -34.28
CA TYR A 862 0.18 5.84 -35.25
C TYR A 862 0.70 5.93 -36.69
N ASP A 863 1.85 5.29 -36.92
CA ASP A 863 2.38 5.15 -38.29
C ASP A 863 1.76 3.91 -38.97
N LYS A 864 1.41 4.03 -40.26
CA LYS A 864 0.92 2.89 -41.05
C LYS A 864 1.87 1.68 -41.09
N ASN A 865 3.17 1.90 -40.88
CA ASN A 865 4.12 0.78 -40.78
C ASN A 865 3.99 0.01 -39.50
N GLU A 866 3.66 0.67 -38.41
CA GLU A 866 3.38 0.03 -37.14
C GLU A 866 2.09 -0.76 -37.14
N GLU A 867 1.04 -0.26 -37.78
CA GLU A 867 -0.19 -1.00 -37.99
C GLU A 867 0.07 -2.33 -38.72
N LYS A 868 0.96 -2.33 -39.72
CA LYS A 868 1.39 -3.56 -40.40
C LYS A 868 2.14 -4.52 -39.44
N LEU A 869 3.00 -4.00 -38.58
CA LEU A 869 3.73 -4.80 -37.60
C LEU A 869 2.80 -5.41 -36.56
N ARG A 870 1.82 -4.65 -36.07
CA ARG A 870 0.80 -5.15 -35.14
C ARG A 870 -0.04 -6.24 -35.80
N ASN A 871 -0.51 -6.02 -37.02
CA ASN A 871 -1.25 -7.02 -37.79
C ASN A 871 -0.45 -8.29 -38.01
N SER A 872 0.84 -8.16 -38.35
CA SER A 872 1.75 -9.30 -38.49
C SER A 872 1.92 -10.07 -37.18
N ALA A 873 2.15 -9.35 -36.06
CA ALA A 873 2.31 -9.94 -34.74
C ALA A 873 1.03 -10.66 -34.29
N ALA A 874 -0.12 -10.01 -34.42
CA ALA A 874 -1.43 -10.60 -34.08
C ALA A 874 -1.69 -11.89 -34.87
N ASN A 875 -1.44 -11.90 -36.16
CA ASN A 875 -1.63 -13.05 -37.01
C ASN A 875 -0.74 -14.26 -36.58
N TRP A 876 0.52 -14.01 -36.23
CA TRP A 876 1.41 -15.06 -35.75
C TRP A 876 1.01 -15.58 -34.37
N LEU A 877 0.59 -14.70 -33.45
CA LEU A 877 0.10 -15.09 -32.13
C LEU A 877 -1.18 -15.92 -32.22
N LEU A 878 -2.10 -15.57 -33.11
CA LEU A 878 -3.31 -16.37 -33.38
C LEU A 878 -2.97 -17.75 -33.92
N LYS A 879 -2.08 -17.86 -34.89
CA LYS A 879 -1.61 -19.15 -35.39
C LYS A 879 -0.94 -20.00 -34.31
N ALA A 880 -0.14 -19.38 -33.44
CA ALA A 880 0.48 -20.07 -32.32
C ALA A 880 -0.54 -20.60 -31.33
N LEU A 881 -1.57 -19.80 -30.98
CA LEU A 881 -2.63 -20.20 -30.07
C LEU A 881 -3.53 -21.32 -30.61
N GLN A 882 -3.59 -21.50 -31.92
CA GLN A 882 -4.33 -22.56 -32.59
C GLN A 882 -3.50 -23.86 -32.79
N ALA A 883 -2.19 -23.84 -32.48
CA ALA A 883 -1.32 -24.98 -32.64
C ALA A 883 -1.60 -26.04 -31.58
N SER A 884 -1.66 -27.33 -32.01
CA SER A 884 -1.94 -28.46 -31.13
C SER A 884 -0.87 -28.71 -30.06
N ASP A 885 0.38 -28.35 -30.34
CA ASP A 885 1.53 -28.66 -29.52
C ASP A 885 2.04 -27.50 -28.66
N ILE A 886 1.27 -26.41 -28.57
CA ILE A 886 1.64 -25.24 -27.75
C ILE A 886 1.65 -25.62 -26.26
N SER A 887 2.71 -25.27 -25.54
CA SER A 887 2.77 -25.48 -24.08
C SER A 887 1.98 -24.43 -23.31
N ASN A 888 1.62 -24.74 -22.05
CA ASN A 888 0.87 -23.81 -21.20
C ASN A 888 1.57 -22.44 -21.07
N THR A 889 2.89 -22.44 -20.87
CA THR A 889 3.66 -21.20 -20.72
C THR A 889 3.68 -20.39 -22.02
N GLU A 890 3.85 -21.04 -23.16
CA GLU A 890 3.75 -20.39 -24.47
C GLU A 890 2.36 -19.81 -24.69
N THR A 891 1.32 -20.55 -24.33
CA THR A 891 -0.08 -20.10 -24.40
C THR A 891 -0.29 -18.81 -23.61
N PHE A 892 0.14 -18.75 -22.34
CA PHE A 892 -0.04 -17.56 -21.50
C PHE A 892 0.67 -16.33 -22.09
N CYS A 893 1.91 -16.51 -22.56
CA CYS A 893 2.67 -15.44 -23.19
C CYS A 893 2.01 -14.96 -24.48
N CYS A 894 1.50 -15.87 -25.31
CA CYS A 894 0.79 -15.53 -26.55
C CYS A 894 -0.54 -14.80 -26.28
N ILE A 895 -1.32 -15.23 -25.29
CA ILE A 895 -2.57 -14.56 -24.90
C ILE A 895 -2.31 -13.11 -24.48
N ILE A 896 -1.38 -12.91 -23.56
CA ILE A 896 -1.04 -11.57 -23.06
C ILE A 896 -0.47 -10.71 -24.18
N ALA A 897 0.43 -11.25 -24.99
CA ALA A 897 0.99 -10.53 -26.12
C ALA A 897 -0.09 -10.12 -27.13
N LEU A 898 -1.04 -11.01 -27.42
CA LEU A 898 -2.16 -10.73 -28.33
C LEU A 898 -3.04 -9.59 -27.81
N GLY A 899 -3.39 -9.62 -26.52
CA GLY A 899 -4.13 -8.53 -25.89
C GLY A 899 -3.42 -7.19 -25.99
N LEU A 900 -2.09 -7.15 -25.77
CA LEU A 900 -1.29 -5.92 -25.86
C LEU A 900 -1.08 -5.43 -27.29
N VAL A 901 -0.93 -6.34 -28.24
CA VAL A 901 -0.83 -6.01 -29.66
C VAL A 901 -2.14 -5.44 -30.20
N CYS A 902 -3.28 -5.94 -29.72
CA CYS A 902 -4.62 -5.53 -30.14
C CYS A 902 -5.27 -4.50 -29.21
N ASP A 903 -4.53 -3.91 -28.29
CA ASP A 903 -5.04 -2.99 -27.25
C ASP A 903 -5.76 -1.77 -27.86
N GLN A 904 -7.06 -1.64 -27.59
CA GLN A 904 -7.95 -0.59 -28.08
C GLN A 904 -8.29 0.50 -27.04
N ARG A 905 -7.62 0.50 -25.87
CA ARG A 905 -7.87 1.48 -24.81
C ARG A 905 -7.51 2.92 -25.18
N ARG A 906 -7.00 3.14 -26.40
CA ARG A 906 -6.54 4.43 -26.91
C ARG A 906 -7.57 5.05 -27.81
N ASP A 907 -7.63 6.39 -27.84
CA ASP A 907 -8.65 7.17 -28.56
C ASP A 907 -8.71 6.92 -30.09
N ASN A 908 -7.64 6.45 -30.67
CA ASN A 908 -7.60 6.05 -32.07
C ASN A 908 -7.75 4.54 -32.18
N LYS A 909 -8.90 4.08 -32.57
CA LYS A 909 -9.18 2.68 -32.83
C LYS A 909 -8.20 2.14 -33.87
N LEU A 910 -7.29 1.30 -33.43
CA LEU A 910 -6.39 0.59 -34.32
C LEU A 910 -7.20 -0.38 -35.17
N THR A 911 -7.07 -0.27 -36.49
CA THR A 911 -7.62 -1.28 -37.40
C THR A 911 -6.65 -2.46 -37.40
N VAL A 912 -6.77 -3.39 -36.45
CA VAL A 912 -6.06 -4.64 -36.50
C VAL A 912 -6.91 -5.62 -37.30
N ALA A 913 -6.35 -6.12 -38.39
CA ALA A 913 -6.98 -7.22 -39.12
C ALA A 913 -7.14 -8.42 -38.17
N ASN A 914 -8.25 -9.11 -38.25
CA ASN A 914 -8.55 -10.30 -37.45
C ASN A 914 -8.88 -10.03 -35.93
N MET A 915 -9.37 -8.84 -35.59
CA MET A 915 -9.87 -8.56 -34.22
C MET A 915 -10.97 -9.54 -33.79
N GLU A 916 -11.96 -9.78 -34.67
CA GLU A 916 -13.04 -10.76 -34.43
C GLU A 916 -12.49 -12.19 -34.21
N GLU A 917 -11.46 -12.60 -34.97
CA GLU A 917 -10.81 -13.88 -34.76
C GLU A 917 -10.06 -13.94 -33.43
N ALA A 918 -9.40 -12.85 -33.03
CA ALA A 918 -8.74 -12.73 -31.73
C ALA A 918 -9.72 -12.86 -30.57
N GLU A 919 -10.84 -12.15 -30.62
CA GLU A 919 -11.91 -12.25 -29.65
C GLU A 919 -12.49 -13.66 -29.57
N ASN A 920 -12.74 -14.29 -30.72
CA ASN A 920 -13.27 -15.66 -30.79
C ASN A 920 -12.29 -16.69 -30.18
N VAL A 921 -11.00 -16.59 -30.52
CA VAL A 921 -9.98 -17.50 -29.97
C VAL A 921 -9.81 -17.33 -28.46
N LEU A 922 -9.78 -16.09 -27.96
CA LEU A 922 -9.63 -15.80 -26.54
C LEU A 922 -10.90 -16.21 -25.75
N THR A 923 -12.08 -15.97 -26.28
CA THR A 923 -13.34 -16.41 -25.68
C THR A 923 -13.41 -17.94 -25.63
N HIS A 924 -12.86 -18.59 -26.66
CA HIS A 924 -12.79 -20.07 -26.68
C HIS A 924 -11.82 -20.60 -25.62
N ILE A 925 -10.65 -19.98 -25.45
CA ILE A 925 -9.67 -20.33 -24.42
C ILE A 925 -10.25 -20.15 -23.01
N GLU A 926 -11.06 -19.13 -22.78
CA GLU A 926 -11.77 -18.95 -21.51
C GLU A 926 -12.62 -20.19 -21.12
N ARG A 927 -13.11 -20.93 -22.10
CA ARG A 927 -13.97 -22.12 -21.91
C ARG A 927 -13.21 -23.44 -21.79
N TYR A 928 -11.90 -23.48 -22.04
CA TYR A 928 -11.12 -24.74 -21.97
C TYR A 928 -10.89 -25.19 -20.52
N VAL A 929 -11.62 -26.22 -20.11
CA VAL A 929 -11.72 -26.73 -18.71
C VAL A 929 -10.58 -27.71 -18.35
N TYR A 930 -9.72 -28.10 -19.28
CA TYR A 930 -8.85 -29.28 -19.12
C TYR A 930 -7.35 -29.05 -19.08
N MET A 931 -6.91 -27.79 -19.04
CA MET A 931 -5.47 -27.49 -18.89
C MET A 931 -5.10 -27.46 -17.40
N GLN A 932 -3.96 -28.04 -17.05
CA GLN A 932 -3.26 -27.71 -15.82
C GLN A 932 -3.02 -26.19 -15.85
N ASP A 933 -3.43 -25.43 -14.82
CA ASP A 933 -3.44 -23.97 -14.79
C ASP A 933 -4.53 -23.25 -15.64
N ALA A 934 -5.66 -23.93 -15.87
CA ALA A 934 -6.79 -23.34 -16.62
C ALA A 934 -7.28 -21.98 -16.05
N GLU A 935 -7.15 -21.77 -14.74
CA GLU A 935 -7.49 -20.52 -14.08
C GLU A 935 -6.58 -19.36 -14.52
N ILE A 936 -5.28 -19.63 -14.67
CA ILE A 936 -4.31 -18.66 -15.17
C ILE A 936 -4.60 -18.31 -16.64
N ALA A 937 -4.92 -19.31 -17.45
CA ALA A 937 -5.28 -19.10 -18.86
C ALA A 937 -6.53 -18.22 -18.99
N ARG A 938 -7.57 -18.50 -18.20
CA ARG A 938 -8.80 -17.68 -18.17
C ARG A 938 -8.52 -16.25 -17.76
N LYS A 939 -7.74 -16.03 -16.72
CA LYS A 939 -7.37 -14.69 -16.27
C LYS A 939 -6.54 -13.93 -17.31
N CYS A 940 -5.62 -14.63 -18.01
CA CYS A 940 -4.90 -14.03 -19.13
C CYS A 940 -5.85 -13.66 -20.28
N ALA A 941 -6.81 -14.54 -20.62
CA ALA A 941 -7.78 -14.30 -21.68
C ALA A 941 -8.76 -13.17 -21.34
N ASP A 942 -9.26 -13.13 -20.11
CA ASP A 942 -10.12 -12.03 -19.62
C ASP A 942 -9.42 -10.66 -19.74
N ILE A 943 -8.17 -10.58 -19.31
CA ILE A 943 -7.38 -9.35 -19.44
C ILE A 943 -7.16 -8.99 -20.91
N ALA A 944 -6.83 -9.98 -21.76
CA ALA A 944 -6.60 -9.73 -23.17
C ALA A 944 -7.90 -9.27 -23.87
N LEU A 945 -9.05 -9.85 -23.55
CA LEU A 945 -10.36 -9.44 -24.07
C LEU A 945 -10.72 -8.01 -23.67
N LYS A 946 -10.45 -7.63 -22.43
CA LYS A 946 -10.65 -6.26 -21.96
C LYS A 946 -9.78 -5.26 -22.73
N LEU A 947 -8.50 -5.61 -22.98
CA LEU A 947 -7.60 -4.79 -23.78
C LEU A 947 -8.12 -4.61 -25.22
N ILE A 948 -8.58 -5.70 -25.84
CA ILE A 948 -9.16 -5.70 -27.20
C ILE A 948 -10.47 -4.93 -27.25
N GLY A 949 -11.32 -5.07 -26.21
CA GLY A 949 -12.57 -4.30 -26.10
C GLY A 949 -12.38 -2.82 -25.76
N GLY A 950 -11.14 -2.38 -25.49
CA GLY A 950 -10.83 -1.02 -25.08
C GLY A 950 -11.22 -0.69 -23.64
N GLU A 951 -11.48 -1.71 -22.83
CA GLU A 951 -11.82 -1.55 -21.42
C GLU A 951 -10.59 -1.22 -20.58
N GLN A 952 -10.77 -0.38 -19.57
CA GLN A 952 -9.70 -0.10 -18.62
C GLN A 952 -9.54 -1.28 -17.66
N LEU A 953 -8.31 -1.72 -17.51
CA LEU A 953 -7.97 -2.74 -16.52
C LEU A 953 -8.04 -2.13 -15.11
N ASN A 954 -8.59 -2.88 -14.18
CA ASN A 954 -8.47 -2.52 -12.78
C ASN A 954 -7.01 -2.74 -12.28
N GLN A 955 -6.71 -2.25 -11.09
CA GLN A 955 -5.35 -2.30 -10.55
C GLN A 955 -4.80 -3.74 -10.42
N LEU A 956 -5.64 -4.70 -10.07
CA LEU A 956 -5.23 -6.11 -9.92
C LEU A 956 -4.93 -6.77 -11.26
N GLU A 957 -5.69 -6.42 -12.28
CA GLU A 957 -5.47 -6.89 -13.64
C GLU A 957 -4.20 -6.30 -14.23
N GLU A 958 -3.97 -4.99 -14.01
CA GLU A 958 -2.71 -4.34 -14.40
C GLU A 958 -1.50 -4.97 -13.69
N GLN A 959 -1.60 -5.25 -12.40
CA GLN A 959 -0.53 -5.92 -11.66
C GLN A 959 -0.29 -7.35 -12.15
N PHE A 960 -1.35 -8.10 -12.42
CA PHE A 960 -1.22 -9.43 -12.98
C PHE A 960 -0.54 -9.39 -14.34
N LEU A 961 -0.94 -8.46 -15.19
CA LEU A 961 -0.33 -8.22 -16.51
C LEU A 961 1.17 -7.91 -16.36
N LEU A 962 1.53 -6.98 -15.46
CA LEU A 962 2.91 -6.61 -15.18
C LEU A 962 3.74 -7.80 -14.72
N LYS A 963 3.21 -8.58 -13.79
CA LYS A 963 3.87 -9.78 -13.28
C LYS A 963 4.12 -10.82 -14.37
N LYS A 964 3.21 -10.96 -15.34
CA LYS A 964 3.40 -11.87 -16.47
C LYS A 964 4.41 -11.36 -17.49
N LEU A 965 4.72 -10.05 -17.46
CA LEU A 965 5.73 -9.41 -18.30
C LEU A 965 7.09 -9.25 -17.61
N GLU A 966 7.23 -9.58 -16.33
CA GLU A 966 8.52 -9.64 -15.62
C GLU A 966 9.32 -10.87 -16.04
N ILE A 967 10.67 -10.76 -15.98
CA ILE A 967 11.54 -11.92 -16.15
C ILE A 967 11.30 -12.88 -14.98
N ALA A 968 11.04 -14.14 -15.26
CA ALA A 968 11.12 -15.17 -14.24
C ALA A 968 12.61 -15.28 -13.81
N ASP A 969 12.93 -14.94 -12.56
CA ASP A 969 14.26 -15.07 -11.97
C ASP A 969 14.68 -16.52 -11.76
#